data_26b6842638a8286a989c1c904c883175
#
_entry.id   26b6842638a8286a989c1c904c883175
#
_cell.length_a   1.000
_cell.length_b   1.000
_cell.length_c   1.000
_cell.angle_alpha   90.00
_cell.angle_beta   90.00
_cell.angle_gamma   90.00
#
_symmetry.space_group_name_H-M   'P 1'
#
loop_
_entity.id
_entity.type
_entity.pdbx_description
1 polymer ?
#
loop_
_entity_poly.entity_id
_entity_poly.type
_entity_poly.pdbx_seq_one_letter_code
_entity_poly.pdbx_strand_id
1 'polypeptide(L)'
;MKNIAEFKGAEKLASKLLEIFSNLSGNGKSFDPMIEGVHQVVVIKAEERLSAKGKEMKEIKVRSTNDGRDATFYIMKFRKQDWKTWEKIEVGQQLTITLKYNNGFPNVTINQKGEVIDNLPEKPNKPLTNQTIYIYDIEVFKKDNLYVFRDYFTKEWTVIHNDLDALRKFYLANRDSLFIGYNSHSYDSNVMRAHMQGKNPYHVSKAIIDSDDRGLVYKMFDTKKTPLFGMDLYQDNRGFSLKEHSAFLGINIKETEVDFDMDRELINWREVMKEHNLSEEMDELTLTDELARVTGINVDIVYKLVMGNALVDEKTLNEIYCKNDVLATELRFEQNIGMLVAKATIALYFGLDKTALSMTNANLTAELLGAVKQEERGDELDKYELPEGFDIESDEIKKAFMSGEFEQNEKGNASIALEVNRRDVTEVLGVGGIHGAKESFIYVGDFNARDVGSLYPNTMTLFNYESRNIPEDKKHVFQMLLDERMKAKYSDKETINVRGVEIPTKLLINGFKLPLNTTYGAMGAAFNKLYDPRMRLLVCITGQMALFDLLEKIEPYATIIQSNTDAHYYIPFSDEDAKKIDELAKDWEKRTGYTLDNDPFKAIFQKDVNNYLAVTADGKVKFKGAIGLTNGLKVSKAVVSNAFINYVVAGKDYKDFINECDELRQFQIISKTGWTFDDTVVRDVDGNEHKAQKVNRVFAIKDPSNAVEIFKVKRGSIMEEEGTTIVGDDSYTKGVPNAPEYYLIDNDTIGEGTITLDKLDKDYYINQVEDLLVMWFGTNWKERIENAHSQMEEFPEVKNYID
;
A
#
# COMPACT_ATOMS: atom_id res chain seq x y z
N MET A 1 15.82 -6.87 20.52
CA MET A 1 14.50 -7.39 20.15
C MET A 1 13.30 -6.93 20.99
N LYS A 2 13.46 -6.01 21.93
CA LYS A 2 12.33 -5.56 22.80
C LYS A 2 11.56 -4.33 22.28
N ASN A 3 11.90 -3.74 21.15
CA ASN A 3 11.31 -2.47 20.67
C ASN A 3 10.83 -2.47 19.23
N ILE A 4 10.58 -3.63 18.59
CA ILE A 4 9.65 -3.66 17.47
C ILE A 4 8.29 -3.56 18.15
N ALA A 5 7.62 -2.41 18.03
CA ALA A 5 6.33 -2.19 18.67
C ALA A 5 5.41 -3.35 18.29
N GLU A 6 5.17 -4.24 19.24
CA GLU A 6 4.13 -5.23 19.14
C GLU A 6 2.85 -4.46 18.86
N PHE A 7 2.28 -4.62 17.66
CA PHE A 7 0.98 -4.06 17.34
C PHE A 7 -0.06 -4.78 18.18
N LYS A 8 -0.26 -4.29 19.43
CA LYS A 8 -1.14 -4.90 20.43
C LYS A 8 -2.50 -5.20 19.79
N GLY A 9 -2.82 -6.49 19.72
CA GLY A 9 -4.08 -6.97 19.14
C GLY A 9 -4.04 -7.32 17.64
N ALA A 10 -2.89 -7.26 16.97
CA ALA A 10 -2.77 -7.64 15.56
C ALA A 10 -3.22 -9.08 15.31
N GLU A 11 -2.79 -10.02 16.14
CA GLU A 11 -3.19 -11.43 16.05
C GLU A 11 -4.71 -11.63 16.19
N LYS A 12 -5.35 -10.90 17.11
CA LYS A 12 -6.82 -10.92 17.25
C LYS A 12 -7.51 -10.39 16.00
N LEU A 13 -6.97 -9.34 15.38
CA LEU A 13 -7.49 -8.80 14.13
C LEU A 13 -7.22 -9.73 12.96
N ALA A 14 -6.07 -10.39 12.90
CA ALA A 14 -5.74 -11.41 11.88
C ALA A 14 -6.69 -12.62 11.99
N SER A 15 -6.98 -13.09 13.20
CA SER A 15 -7.99 -14.12 13.43
C SER A 15 -9.36 -13.68 12.94
N LYS A 16 -9.75 -12.43 13.17
CA LYS A 16 -11.00 -11.86 12.66
C LYS A 16 -10.99 -11.74 11.13
N LEU A 17 -9.88 -11.36 10.52
CA LEU A 17 -9.73 -11.33 9.06
C LEU A 17 -9.92 -12.72 8.46
N LEU A 18 -9.31 -13.74 9.05
CA LEU A 18 -9.43 -15.12 8.59
C LEU A 18 -10.86 -15.67 8.78
N GLU A 19 -11.52 -15.34 9.89
CA GLU A 19 -12.94 -15.68 10.12
C GLU A 19 -13.84 -15.06 9.04
N ILE A 20 -13.67 -13.78 8.75
CA ILE A 20 -14.41 -13.08 7.68
C ILE A 20 -14.13 -13.73 6.33
N PHE A 21 -12.85 -13.92 5.99
CA PHE A 21 -12.42 -14.55 4.74
C PHE A 21 -13.03 -15.93 4.54
N SER A 22 -13.11 -16.74 5.60
CA SER A 22 -13.72 -18.08 5.56
C SER A 22 -15.22 -18.02 5.30
N ASN A 23 -15.90 -16.94 5.67
CA ASN A 23 -17.33 -16.72 5.47
C ASN A 23 -17.68 -15.97 4.18
N LEU A 24 -16.68 -15.42 3.47
CA LEU A 24 -16.92 -14.90 2.12
C LEU A 24 -17.27 -16.03 1.18
N SER A 25 -18.26 -15.81 0.29
CA SER A 25 -18.63 -16.78 -0.72
C SER A 25 -17.40 -17.13 -1.58
N GLY A 26 -17.23 -18.41 -1.87
CA GLY A 26 -16.33 -18.81 -2.95
C GLY A 26 -16.89 -18.27 -4.27
N ASN A 27 -16.02 -18.02 -5.27
CA ASN A 27 -16.47 -17.60 -6.59
C ASN A 27 -17.64 -18.45 -7.02
N GLY A 28 -18.81 -17.85 -7.27
CA GLY A 28 -20.01 -18.54 -7.74
C GLY A 28 -19.85 -19.22 -9.10
N LYS A 29 -18.73 -18.97 -9.78
CA LYS A 29 -18.12 -19.80 -10.80
C LYS A 29 -16.92 -20.44 -10.11
N SER A 30 -17.07 -21.65 -9.62
CA SER A 30 -15.96 -22.44 -9.08
C SER A 30 -14.95 -22.74 -10.19
N PHE A 31 -14.18 -21.74 -10.54
CA PHE A 31 -13.05 -21.87 -11.43
C PHE A 31 -11.83 -22.16 -10.55
N ASP A 32 -11.82 -23.34 -10.00
CA ASP A 32 -10.66 -23.95 -9.36
C ASP A 32 -10.22 -25.11 -10.26
N PRO A 33 -9.55 -24.79 -11.39
CA PRO A 33 -9.18 -25.81 -12.34
C PRO A 33 -8.13 -26.73 -11.70
N MET A 34 -8.22 -27.99 -12.04
CA MET A 34 -7.16 -28.94 -11.76
C MET A 34 -5.86 -28.39 -12.38
N ILE A 35 -4.77 -28.34 -11.62
CA ILE A 35 -3.47 -27.82 -12.12
C ILE A 35 -2.81 -28.81 -13.08
N GLU A 36 -1.83 -28.35 -13.88
CA GLU A 36 -1.03 -29.25 -14.71
C GLU A 36 -0.32 -30.31 -13.85
N GLY A 37 -0.24 -31.52 -14.35
CA GLY A 37 0.40 -32.63 -13.66
C GLY A 37 -0.31 -33.95 -13.87
N VAL A 38 0.15 -34.98 -13.13
CA VAL A 38 -0.46 -36.32 -13.11
C VAL A 38 -1.50 -36.40 -11.98
N HIS A 39 -2.71 -36.76 -12.33
CA HIS A 39 -3.84 -36.88 -11.39
C HIS A 39 -4.52 -38.22 -11.43
N GLN A 40 -4.94 -38.71 -10.27
CA GLN A 40 -5.92 -39.78 -10.17
C GLN A 40 -7.30 -39.15 -10.13
N VAL A 41 -8.18 -39.51 -11.05
CA VAL A 41 -9.49 -38.91 -11.25
C VAL A 41 -10.57 -39.93 -11.48
N VAL A 42 -11.82 -39.50 -11.23
CA VAL A 42 -13.02 -40.22 -11.63
C VAL A 42 -13.78 -39.36 -12.65
N VAL A 43 -14.28 -39.99 -13.69
CA VAL A 43 -15.14 -39.34 -14.69
C VAL A 43 -16.52 -39.11 -14.09
N ILE A 44 -16.90 -37.84 -13.96
CA ILE A 44 -18.19 -37.45 -13.37
C ILE A 44 -19.21 -36.99 -14.42
N LYS A 45 -18.75 -36.77 -15.67
CA LYS A 45 -19.60 -36.46 -16.82
C LYS A 45 -18.91 -36.93 -18.10
N ALA A 46 -19.67 -37.55 -19.00
CA ALA A 46 -19.22 -37.95 -20.33
C ALA A 46 -20.41 -37.90 -21.31
N GLU A 47 -20.57 -36.77 -22.00
CA GLU A 47 -21.75 -36.55 -22.86
C GLU A 47 -21.32 -36.11 -24.28
N GLU A 48 -22.00 -36.66 -25.29
CA GLU A 48 -21.86 -36.20 -26.67
C GLU A 48 -22.75 -34.97 -26.92
N ARG A 49 -22.18 -33.93 -27.55
CA ARG A 49 -22.92 -32.73 -27.89
C ARG A 49 -22.36 -32.05 -29.13
N LEU A 50 -23.08 -31.05 -29.63
CA LEU A 50 -22.57 -30.18 -30.70
C LEU A 50 -21.87 -28.98 -30.12
N SER A 51 -20.76 -28.58 -30.74
CA SER A 51 -20.09 -27.31 -30.47
C SER A 51 -20.94 -26.15 -30.97
N ALA A 52 -20.62 -24.90 -30.57
CA ALA A 52 -21.27 -23.70 -31.08
C ALA A 52 -21.18 -23.53 -32.63
N LYS A 53 -20.25 -24.24 -33.28
CA LYS A 53 -20.09 -24.30 -34.75
C LYS A 53 -20.69 -25.56 -35.35
N GLY A 54 -21.58 -26.28 -34.65
CA GLY A 54 -22.28 -27.46 -35.10
C GLY A 54 -21.39 -28.72 -35.30
N LYS A 55 -20.18 -28.74 -34.75
CA LYS A 55 -19.29 -29.92 -34.85
C LYS A 55 -19.53 -30.85 -33.66
N GLU A 56 -19.59 -32.15 -33.92
CA GLU A 56 -19.73 -33.19 -32.88
C GLU A 56 -18.49 -33.23 -31.99
N MET A 57 -18.74 -33.26 -30.67
CA MET A 57 -17.73 -33.34 -29.62
C MET A 57 -18.26 -34.14 -28.43
N LYS A 58 -17.33 -34.66 -27.61
CA LYS A 58 -17.65 -35.24 -26.30
C LYS A 58 -17.13 -34.31 -25.20
N GLU A 59 -18.02 -33.94 -24.30
CA GLU A 59 -17.69 -33.19 -23.08
C GLU A 59 -17.36 -34.17 -21.99
N ILE A 60 -16.15 -34.12 -21.47
CA ILE A 60 -15.68 -34.95 -20.36
C ILE A 60 -15.40 -34.02 -19.18
N LYS A 61 -15.98 -34.38 -18.02
CA LYS A 61 -15.66 -33.77 -16.75
C LYS A 61 -15.10 -34.82 -15.81
N VAL A 62 -13.93 -34.57 -15.26
CA VAL A 62 -13.26 -35.46 -14.31
C VAL A 62 -13.11 -34.78 -12.96
N ARG A 63 -13.09 -35.55 -11.88
CA ARG A 63 -12.83 -35.09 -10.51
C ARG A 63 -11.62 -35.79 -9.94
N SER A 64 -10.70 -35.03 -9.40
CA SER A 64 -9.53 -35.55 -8.70
C SER A 64 -9.97 -36.28 -7.40
N THR A 65 -9.43 -37.46 -7.19
CA THR A 65 -9.64 -38.23 -5.96
C THR A 65 -8.84 -37.71 -4.77
N ASN A 66 -7.79 -36.94 -5.04
CA ASN A 66 -6.89 -36.42 -4.00
C ASN A 66 -7.41 -35.11 -3.37
N ASP A 67 -7.99 -34.20 -4.19
CA ASP A 67 -8.33 -32.85 -3.76
C ASP A 67 -9.75 -32.40 -4.16
N GLY A 68 -10.53 -33.30 -4.82
CA GLY A 68 -11.90 -33.04 -5.25
C GLY A 68 -12.06 -31.98 -6.35
N ARG A 69 -10.98 -31.55 -7.00
CA ARG A 69 -11.01 -30.60 -8.11
C ARG A 69 -11.56 -31.21 -9.37
N ASP A 70 -12.27 -30.39 -10.11
CA ASP A 70 -12.84 -30.77 -11.39
C ASP A 70 -12.01 -30.22 -12.55
N ALA A 71 -11.88 -30.96 -13.64
CA ALA A 71 -11.45 -30.49 -14.94
C ALA A 71 -12.48 -30.85 -15.99
N THR A 72 -12.79 -29.89 -16.90
CA THR A 72 -13.68 -30.10 -18.04
C THR A 72 -12.92 -29.86 -19.33
N PHE A 73 -12.98 -30.80 -20.26
CA PHE A 73 -12.34 -30.69 -21.55
C PHE A 73 -13.23 -31.32 -22.63
N TYR A 74 -12.90 -31.02 -23.90
CA TYR A 74 -13.71 -31.36 -25.03
C TYR A 74 -12.91 -32.14 -26.06
N ILE A 75 -13.41 -33.31 -26.46
CA ILE A 75 -12.83 -34.15 -27.48
C ILE A 75 -13.65 -34.01 -28.77
N MET A 76 -13.00 -33.52 -29.82
CA MET A 76 -13.66 -33.28 -31.09
C MET A 76 -13.66 -34.56 -31.92
N LYS A 77 -14.82 -34.94 -32.48
CA LYS A 77 -15.00 -36.21 -33.25
C LYS A 77 -14.10 -36.27 -34.50
N PHE A 78 -13.77 -35.12 -35.10
CA PHE A 78 -12.87 -35.12 -36.25
C PHE A 78 -11.41 -35.49 -35.91
N ARG A 79 -11.02 -35.43 -34.64
CA ARG A 79 -9.74 -35.96 -34.16
C ARG A 79 -9.85 -37.42 -33.87
N LYS A 80 -9.81 -38.23 -34.91
CA LYS A 80 -10.13 -39.70 -34.88
C LYS A 80 -9.36 -40.46 -33.82
N GLN A 81 -8.09 -40.15 -33.58
CA GLN A 81 -7.29 -40.89 -32.59
C GLN A 81 -7.70 -40.55 -31.14
N ASP A 82 -7.90 -39.26 -30.84
CA ASP A 82 -8.37 -38.82 -29.52
C ASP A 82 -9.79 -39.35 -29.26
N TRP A 83 -10.69 -39.23 -30.29
CA TRP A 83 -12.06 -39.71 -30.17
C TRP A 83 -12.10 -41.17 -29.82
N LYS A 84 -11.37 -42.03 -30.53
CA LYS A 84 -11.30 -43.48 -30.29
C LYS A 84 -10.83 -43.83 -28.86
N THR A 85 -9.97 -43.01 -28.29
CA THR A 85 -9.48 -43.18 -26.91
C THR A 85 -10.56 -42.86 -25.89
N TRP A 86 -11.35 -41.78 -26.13
CA TRP A 86 -12.32 -41.23 -25.19
C TRP A 86 -13.77 -41.69 -25.46
N GLU A 87 -14.05 -42.28 -26.62
CA GLU A 87 -15.39 -42.76 -27.01
C GLU A 87 -15.99 -43.75 -26.02
N LYS A 88 -15.16 -44.66 -25.48
CA LYS A 88 -15.54 -45.73 -24.54
C LYS A 88 -15.40 -45.33 -23.06
N ILE A 89 -15.09 -44.07 -22.78
CA ILE A 89 -15.00 -43.61 -21.41
C ILE A 89 -16.39 -43.22 -20.94
N GLU A 90 -16.76 -43.75 -19.78
CA GLU A 90 -18.08 -43.58 -19.16
C GLU A 90 -17.98 -42.92 -17.77
N VAL A 91 -19.12 -42.49 -17.27
CA VAL A 91 -19.21 -41.94 -15.91
C VAL A 91 -18.86 -43.03 -14.88
N GLY A 92 -18.12 -42.67 -13.84
CA GLY A 92 -17.60 -43.63 -12.85
C GLY A 92 -16.21 -44.19 -13.18
N GLN A 93 -15.73 -44.05 -14.42
CA GLN A 93 -14.42 -44.56 -14.81
C GLN A 93 -13.31 -43.92 -14.03
N GLN A 94 -12.51 -44.72 -13.32
CA GLN A 94 -11.26 -44.25 -12.69
C GLN A 94 -10.17 -44.16 -13.73
N LEU A 95 -9.41 -43.06 -13.70
CA LEU A 95 -8.32 -42.77 -14.62
C LEU A 95 -7.13 -42.20 -13.87
N THR A 96 -5.91 -42.53 -14.32
CA THR A 96 -4.72 -41.74 -14.07
C THR A 96 -4.47 -40.92 -15.34
N ILE A 97 -4.48 -39.61 -15.22
CA ILE A 97 -4.34 -38.68 -16.35
C ILE A 97 -3.15 -37.78 -16.18
N THR A 98 -2.57 -37.32 -17.29
CA THR A 98 -1.69 -36.17 -17.33
C THR A 98 -2.46 -35.01 -17.93
N LEU A 99 -2.58 -33.94 -17.17
CA LEU A 99 -3.24 -32.71 -17.57
C LEU A 99 -2.20 -31.65 -17.95
N LYS A 100 -2.35 -31.03 -19.12
CA LYS A 100 -1.58 -29.87 -19.58
C LYS A 100 -2.53 -28.83 -20.14
N TYR A 101 -2.19 -27.56 -20.05
CA TYR A 101 -2.95 -26.46 -20.66
C TYR A 101 -2.22 -25.95 -21.91
N ASN A 102 -2.85 -26.07 -23.09
CA ASN A 102 -2.36 -25.50 -24.35
C ASN A 102 -3.26 -24.32 -24.74
N ASN A 103 -2.71 -23.13 -24.83
CA ASN A 103 -3.46 -21.90 -25.14
C ASN A 103 -4.74 -21.77 -24.27
N GLY A 104 -4.64 -22.19 -23.04
CA GLY A 104 -5.75 -22.09 -22.08
C GLY A 104 -6.76 -23.20 -22.10
N PHE A 105 -6.62 -24.17 -22.97
CA PHE A 105 -7.50 -25.32 -23.01
C PHE A 105 -6.83 -26.54 -22.39
N PRO A 106 -7.54 -27.26 -21.49
CA PRO A 106 -7.02 -28.49 -20.92
C PRO A 106 -6.82 -29.54 -22.01
N ASN A 107 -5.61 -30.07 -22.08
CA ASN A 107 -5.24 -31.21 -22.90
C ASN A 107 -4.92 -32.36 -21.97
N VAL A 108 -5.64 -33.47 -22.13
CA VAL A 108 -5.64 -34.57 -21.18
C VAL A 108 -5.18 -35.85 -21.90
N THR A 109 -4.14 -36.48 -21.35
CA THR A 109 -3.67 -37.81 -21.78
C THR A 109 -4.02 -38.82 -20.70
N ILE A 110 -4.59 -39.95 -21.10
CA ILE A 110 -4.86 -41.07 -20.19
C ILE A 110 -3.56 -41.89 -20.07
N ASN A 111 -3.02 -41.98 -18.86
CA ASN A 111 -1.85 -42.79 -18.56
C ASN A 111 -2.27 -44.22 -18.17
N GLN A 112 -3.39 -44.36 -17.42
CA GLN A 112 -3.90 -45.62 -16.96
C GLN A 112 -5.42 -45.58 -16.81
N LYS A 113 -6.11 -46.68 -17.13
CA LYS A 113 -7.53 -46.86 -16.88
C LYS A 113 -7.70 -47.82 -15.69
N GLY A 114 -8.52 -47.41 -14.72
CA GLY A 114 -8.95 -48.22 -13.59
C GLY A 114 -10.35 -48.78 -13.79
N GLU A 115 -10.96 -49.18 -12.72
CA GLU A 115 -12.31 -49.74 -12.70
C GLU A 115 -13.39 -48.66 -12.81
N VAL A 116 -14.59 -49.04 -13.19
CA VAL A 116 -15.79 -48.19 -13.14
C VAL A 116 -16.41 -48.33 -11.74
N ILE A 117 -16.66 -47.24 -11.06
CA ILE A 117 -17.27 -47.21 -9.72
C ILE A 117 -18.67 -46.61 -9.81
N ASP A 118 -19.63 -47.23 -9.09
CA ASP A 118 -21.05 -46.80 -9.07
C ASP A 118 -21.22 -45.54 -8.21
N ASN A 119 -20.46 -45.41 -7.12
CA ASN A 119 -20.52 -44.27 -6.22
C ASN A 119 -19.52 -43.21 -6.63
N LEU A 120 -20.00 -42.15 -7.31
CA LEU A 120 -19.17 -41.04 -7.67
C LEU A 120 -18.69 -40.26 -6.42
N PRO A 121 -17.43 -39.83 -6.36
CA PRO A 121 -16.97 -39.02 -5.25
C PRO A 121 -17.77 -37.70 -5.18
N GLU A 122 -18.39 -37.46 -4.02
CA GLU A 122 -19.06 -36.20 -3.76
C GLU A 122 -18.06 -35.03 -3.80
N LYS A 123 -18.53 -33.88 -4.24
CA LYS A 123 -17.72 -32.68 -4.09
C LYS A 123 -17.63 -32.36 -2.60
N PRO A 124 -16.44 -32.26 -2.02
CA PRO A 124 -16.31 -32.02 -0.58
C PRO A 124 -17.10 -30.76 -0.17
N ASN A 125 -17.97 -30.88 0.82
CA ASN A 125 -18.74 -29.75 1.36
C ASN A 125 -17.87 -28.77 2.19
N LYS A 126 -16.66 -29.19 2.58
CA LYS A 126 -15.66 -28.38 3.25
C LYS A 126 -14.34 -28.50 2.50
N PRO A 127 -13.54 -27.44 2.42
CA PRO A 127 -12.21 -27.52 1.83
C PRO A 127 -11.40 -28.57 2.59
N LEU A 128 -10.83 -29.54 1.85
CA LEU A 128 -9.85 -30.52 2.36
C LEU A 128 -8.47 -29.86 2.57
N THR A 129 -8.45 -28.54 2.62
CA THR A 129 -7.25 -27.72 2.62
C THR A 129 -7.16 -26.92 3.91
N ASN A 130 -5.96 -26.65 4.36
CA ASN A 130 -5.72 -25.76 5.48
C ASN A 130 -6.26 -24.35 5.17
N GLN A 131 -6.75 -23.67 6.19
CA GLN A 131 -7.12 -22.27 6.11
C GLN A 131 -6.29 -21.51 7.15
N THR A 132 -5.36 -20.69 6.65
CA THR A 132 -4.53 -19.83 7.47
C THR A 132 -4.19 -18.55 6.69
N ILE A 133 -3.34 -17.71 7.24
CA ILE A 133 -2.75 -16.57 6.55
C ILE A 133 -1.27 -16.89 6.31
N TYR A 134 -0.85 -16.88 5.06
CA TYR A 134 0.56 -16.96 4.68
C TYR A 134 1.09 -15.58 4.29
N ILE A 135 2.19 -15.20 4.86
CA ILE A 135 3.01 -14.08 4.37
C ILE A 135 4.06 -14.69 3.45
N TYR A 136 4.28 -14.12 2.27
CA TYR A 136 5.15 -14.72 1.28
C TYR A 136 5.88 -13.71 0.40
N ASP A 137 7.01 -14.18 -0.12
CA ASP A 137 7.83 -13.51 -1.11
C ASP A 137 8.53 -14.53 -2.01
N ILE A 138 9.01 -14.12 -3.19
CA ILE A 138 9.70 -15.01 -4.14
C ILE A 138 10.95 -14.36 -4.72
N GLU A 139 11.97 -15.19 -4.99
CA GLU A 139 13.15 -14.77 -5.72
C GLU A 139 13.29 -15.59 -7.00
N VAL A 140 13.57 -14.92 -8.12
CA VAL A 140 13.66 -15.56 -9.44
C VAL A 140 14.93 -15.17 -10.16
N PHE A 141 15.83 -16.15 -10.29
CA PHE A 141 17.07 -16.05 -11.05
C PHE A 141 16.92 -16.77 -12.39
N LYS A 142 17.88 -16.61 -13.28
CA LYS A 142 17.84 -17.25 -14.60
C LYS A 142 17.79 -18.78 -14.53
N LYS A 143 18.51 -19.38 -13.60
CA LYS A 143 18.58 -20.84 -13.40
C LYS A 143 18.08 -21.31 -12.04
N ASP A 144 17.58 -20.38 -11.22
CA ASP A 144 17.21 -20.67 -9.84
C ASP A 144 15.91 -19.95 -9.47
N ASN A 145 15.15 -20.54 -8.55
CA ASN A 145 13.93 -19.90 -8.03
C ASN A 145 13.67 -20.34 -6.58
N LEU A 146 13.21 -19.40 -5.78
CA LEU A 146 12.94 -19.56 -4.36
C LEU A 146 11.55 -19.04 -4.03
N TYR A 147 10.76 -19.83 -3.31
CA TYR A 147 9.46 -19.46 -2.77
C TYR A 147 9.50 -19.59 -1.25
N VAL A 148 9.25 -18.51 -0.55
CA VAL A 148 9.28 -18.47 0.91
C VAL A 148 7.90 -18.08 1.43
N PHE A 149 7.35 -18.94 2.28
CA PHE A 149 6.08 -18.73 2.95
C PHE A 149 6.27 -18.81 4.46
N ARG A 150 5.58 -17.95 5.19
CA ARG A 150 5.50 -18.02 6.65
C ARG A 150 4.04 -18.07 7.07
N ASP A 151 3.66 -19.09 7.82
CA ASP A 151 2.36 -19.12 8.47
C ASP A 151 2.30 -18.03 9.55
N TYR A 152 1.32 -17.14 9.45
CA TYR A 152 1.21 -16.00 10.37
C TYR A 152 0.96 -16.41 11.82
N PHE A 153 0.20 -17.49 12.06
CA PHE A 153 -0.16 -17.90 13.42
C PHE A 153 0.86 -18.82 14.07
N THR A 154 1.34 -19.83 13.34
CA THR A 154 2.33 -20.80 13.88
C THR A 154 3.74 -20.27 13.78
N LYS A 155 3.99 -19.26 12.95
CA LYS A 155 5.32 -18.71 12.61
C LYS A 155 6.25 -19.72 11.93
N GLU A 156 5.70 -20.82 11.44
CA GLU A 156 6.45 -21.84 10.70
C GLU A 156 6.80 -21.36 9.29
N TRP A 157 8.01 -21.70 8.87
CA TRP A 157 8.53 -21.41 7.54
C TRP A 157 8.34 -22.59 6.59
N THR A 158 7.93 -22.30 5.37
CA THR A 158 8.01 -23.22 4.23
C THR A 158 8.89 -22.59 3.16
N VAL A 159 10.02 -23.22 2.88
CA VAL A 159 11.00 -22.78 1.88
C VAL A 159 11.03 -23.83 0.77
N ILE A 160 10.79 -23.38 -0.47
CA ILE A 160 10.77 -24.26 -1.65
C ILE A 160 11.76 -23.70 -2.67
N HIS A 161 12.80 -24.47 -2.95
CA HIS A 161 13.89 -24.09 -3.82
C HIS A 161 13.96 -25.03 -5.03
N ASN A 162 13.82 -24.49 -6.24
CA ASN A 162 13.87 -25.23 -7.52
C ASN A 162 12.97 -26.49 -7.62
N ASP A 163 11.90 -26.58 -6.81
CA ASP A 163 11.04 -27.77 -6.76
C ASP A 163 9.58 -27.40 -7.09
N LEU A 164 9.24 -27.56 -8.37
CA LEU A 164 7.88 -27.30 -8.86
C LEU A 164 6.84 -28.25 -8.24
N ASP A 165 7.21 -29.50 -7.97
CA ASP A 165 6.26 -30.48 -7.41
C ASP A 165 5.99 -30.20 -5.93
N ALA A 166 7.01 -29.75 -5.16
CA ALA A 166 6.81 -29.27 -3.80
C ALA A 166 5.94 -28.02 -3.78
N LEU A 167 6.16 -27.05 -4.70
CA LEU A 167 5.34 -25.85 -4.83
C LEU A 167 3.86 -26.19 -5.12
N ARG A 168 3.63 -27.11 -6.04
CA ARG A 168 2.27 -27.61 -6.36
C ARG A 168 1.62 -28.28 -5.18
N LYS A 169 2.33 -29.15 -4.45
CA LYS A 169 1.82 -29.83 -3.23
C LYS A 169 1.46 -28.82 -2.15
N PHE A 170 2.36 -27.84 -1.90
CA PHE A 170 2.09 -26.77 -0.95
C PHE A 170 0.84 -25.97 -1.33
N TYR A 171 0.74 -25.55 -2.58
CA TYR A 171 -0.42 -24.81 -3.09
C TYR A 171 -1.71 -25.62 -2.93
N LEU A 172 -1.71 -26.89 -3.29
CA LEU A 172 -2.89 -27.76 -3.19
C LEU A 172 -3.37 -27.93 -1.74
N ALA A 173 -2.45 -28.07 -0.81
CA ALA A 173 -2.76 -28.18 0.62
C ALA A 173 -3.31 -26.87 1.22
N ASN A 174 -2.92 -25.72 0.68
CA ASN A 174 -3.16 -24.40 1.27
C ASN A 174 -3.95 -23.43 0.37
N ARG A 175 -4.52 -23.89 -0.73
CA ARG A 175 -5.19 -23.05 -1.75
C ARG A 175 -6.35 -22.22 -1.25
N ASP A 176 -6.97 -22.60 -0.14
CA ASP A 176 -8.08 -21.88 0.50
C ASP A 176 -7.60 -20.94 1.61
N SER A 177 -6.29 -20.82 1.80
CA SER A 177 -5.65 -19.85 2.68
C SER A 177 -5.58 -18.47 2.05
N LEU A 178 -5.35 -17.45 2.87
CA LEU A 178 -5.14 -16.07 2.44
C LEU A 178 -3.65 -15.79 2.33
N PHE A 179 -3.19 -15.38 1.15
CA PHE A 179 -1.79 -15.07 0.88
C PHE A 179 -1.56 -13.56 0.90
N ILE A 180 -0.63 -13.11 1.72
CA ILE A 180 -0.28 -11.70 1.87
C ILE A 180 1.12 -11.47 1.32
N GLY A 181 1.24 -10.57 0.36
CA GLY A 181 2.53 -10.17 -0.20
C GLY A 181 2.64 -8.65 -0.35
N TYR A 182 3.80 -8.19 -0.76
CA TYR A 182 4.07 -6.78 -1.04
C TYR A 182 4.36 -6.58 -2.53
N ASN A 183 3.55 -5.77 -3.22
CA ASN A 183 3.55 -5.64 -4.70
C ASN A 183 3.28 -6.98 -5.44
N SER A 184 2.78 -7.95 -4.70
CA SER A 184 2.65 -9.33 -5.14
C SER A 184 1.64 -9.53 -6.27
N HIS A 185 0.60 -8.71 -6.36
CA HIS A 185 -0.37 -8.77 -7.46
C HIS A 185 0.21 -8.33 -8.81
N SER A 186 1.27 -7.51 -8.78
CA SER A 186 1.95 -7.07 -9.98
C SER A 186 3.05 -8.03 -10.44
N TYR A 187 3.58 -8.87 -9.53
CA TYR A 187 4.75 -9.71 -9.82
C TYR A 187 4.61 -11.12 -9.23
N ASP A 188 4.84 -11.32 -7.94
CA ASP A 188 5.00 -12.64 -7.28
C ASP A 188 3.87 -13.61 -7.57
N SER A 189 2.63 -13.17 -7.39
CA SER A 189 1.44 -13.99 -7.66
C SER A 189 1.39 -14.49 -9.10
N ASN A 190 1.78 -13.65 -10.07
CA ASN A 190 1.70 -13.99 -11.48
C ASN A 190 2.82 -14.95 -11.88
N VAL A 191 4.04 -14.71 -11.40
CA VAL A 191 5.18 -15.61 -11.62
C VAL A 191 4.90 -16.98 -11.01
N MET A 192 4.48 -17.03 -9.74
CA MET A 192 4.15 -18.28 -9.05
C MET A 192 3.03 -19.05 -9.76
N ARG A 193 1.93 -18.38 -10.16
CA ARG A 193 0.82 -18.99 -10.90
C ARG A 193 1.27 -19.58 -12.23
N ALA A 194 2.11 -18.85 -12.99
CA ALA A 194 2.64 -19.32 -14.26
C ALA A 194 3.59 -20.52 -14.07
N HIS A 195 4.44 -20.49 -13.04
CA HIS A 195 5.33 -21.60 -12.72
C HIS A 195 4.55 -22.87 -12.32
N MET A 196 3.50 -22.73 -11.51
CA MET A 196 2.62 -23.86 -11.17
C MET A 196 1.98 -24.51 -12.41
N GLN A 197 1.81 -23.75 -13.49
CA GLN A 197 1.33 -24.24 -14.81
C GLN A 197 2.47 -24.81 -15.69
N GLY A 198 3.70 -24.90 -15.18
CA GLY A 198 4.85 -25.42 -15.91
C GLY A 198 5.56 -24.40 -16.81
N LYS A 199 5.26 -23.09 -16.67
CA LYS A 199 6.00 -22.03 -17.37
C LYS A 199 7.33 -21.76 -16.67
N ASN A 200 8.36 -21.37 -17.43
CA ASN A 200 9.63 -20.98 -16.84
C ASN A 200 9.46 -19.65 -16.07
N PRO A 201 9.76 -19.62 -14.76
CA PRO A 201 9.51 -18.43 -13.91
C PRO A 201 10.37 -17.24 -14.31
N TYR A 202 11.62 -17.44 -14.74
CA TYR A 202 12.50 -16.38 -15.19
C TYR A 202 11.97 -15.68 -16.45
N HIS A 203 11.50 -16.45 -17.45
CA HIS A 203 10.93 -15.86 -18.68
C HIS A 203 9.65 -15.04 -18.34
N VAL A 204 8.83 -15.51 -17.41
CA VAL A 204 7.65 -14.75 -16.95
C VAL A 204 8.06 -13.49 -16.20
N SER A 205 9.05 -13.59 -15.32
CA SER A 205 9.63 -12.47 -14.56
C SER A 205 10.14 -11.39 -15.51
N LYS A 206 11.02 -11.74 -16.46
CA LYS A 206 11.56 -10.78 -17.44
C LYS A 206 10.45 -10.13 -18.26
N ALA A 207 9.49 -10.91 -18.76
CA ALA A 207 8.38 -10.36 -19.52
C ALA A 207 7.54 -9.35 -18.70
N ILE A 208 7.36 -9.57 -17.39
CA ILE A 208 6.65 -8.62 -16.51
C ILE A 208 7.48 -7.36 -16.27
N ILE A 209 8.79 -7.51 -16.05
CA ILE A 209 9.71 -6.38 -15.77
C ILE A 209 9.88 -5.49 -17.00
N ASP A 210 10.10 -6.09 -18.17
CA ASP A 210 10.46 -5.39 -19.40
C ASP A 210 9.25 -4.84 -20.16
N SER A 211 8.01 -5.21 -19.77
CA SER A 211 6.79 -4.81 -20.49
C SER A 211 6.16 -3.53 -19.94
N ASP A 212 5.78 -2.64 -20.86
CA ASP A 212 4.91 -1.49 -20.56
C ASP A 212 3.45 -1.92 -20.32
N ASP A 213 2.99 -3.03 -20.93
CA ASP A 213 1.64 -3.60 -20.75
C ASP A 213 1.70 -4.95 -20.01
N ARG A 214 1.79 -4.90 -18.70
CA ARG A 214 1.76 -6.09 -17.83
C ARG A 214 0.46 -6.89 -17.97
N GLY A 215 -0.64 -6.21 -18.29
CA GLY A 215 -1.94 -6.87 -18.49
C GLY A 215 -1.92 -7.83 -19.69
N LEU A 216 -1.21 -7.49 -20.75
CA LEU A 216 -0.98 -8.36 -21.90
C LEU A 216 -0.11 -9.57 -21.51
N VAL A 217 0.95 -9.33 -20.75
CA VAL A 217 1.84 -10.41 -20.24
C VAL A 217 1.06 -11.41 -19.40
N TYR A 218 0.21 -10.95 -18.47
CA TYR A 218 -0.62 -11.85 -17.64
C TYR A 218 -1.59 -12.69 -18.48
N LYS A 219 -2.12 -12.14 -19.55
CA LYS A 219 -2.96 -12.89 -20.52
C LYS A 219 -2.12 -13.90 -21.32
N MET A 220 -0.94 -13.52 -21.76
CA MET A 220 -0.05 -14.37 -22.55
C MET A 220 0.37 -15.62 -21.77
N PHE A 221 0.67 -15.47 -20.48
CA PHE A 221 1.06 -16.57 -19.61
C PHE A 221 -0.11 -17.24 -18.87
N ASP A 222 -1.36 -16.83 -19.11
CA ASP A 222 -2.58 -17.39 -18.52
C ASP A 222 -2.57 -17.39 -16.97
N THR A 223 -1.91 -16.41 -16.35
CA THR A 223 -1.66 -16.41 -14.90
C THR A 223 -2.94 -16.49 -14.06
N LYS A 224 -4.07 -16.02 -14.58
CA LYS A 224 -5.36 -16.04 -13.87
C LYS A 224 -6.00 -17.41 -13.76
N LYS A 225 -5.50 -18.45 -14.45
CA LYS A 225 -6.07 -19.80 -14.42
C LYS A 225 -5.80 -20.57 -13.14
N THR A 226 -4.77 -20.20 -12.40
CA THR A 226 -4.48 -20.77 -11.09
C THR A 226 -4.95 -19.77 -10.04
N PRO A 227 -6.10 -19.95 -9.39
CA PRO A 227 -6.62 -19.01 -8.42
C PRO A 227 -5.71 -18.97 -7.19
N LEU A 228 -5.41 -17.76 -6.74
CA LEU A 228 -4.71 -17.49 -5.49
C LEU A 228 -5.46 -16.36 -4.78
N PHE A 229 -5.94 -16.63 -3.57
CA PHE A 229 -6.61 -15.62 -2.76
C PHE A 229 -5.56 -14.82 -2.02
N GLY A 230 -5.41 -13.56 -2.36
CA GLY A 230 -4.37 -12.74 -1.78
C GLY A 230 -4.77 -11.30 -1.58
N MET A 231 -4.05 -10.65 -0.68
CA MET A 231 -4.06 -9.19 -0.51
C MET A 231 -2.65 -8.67 -0.75
N ASP A 232 -2.55 -7.55 -1.43
CA ASP A 232 -1.29 -6.90 -1.75
C ASP A 232 -1.16 -5.61 -0.94
N LEU A 233 -0.20 -5.58 -0.03
CA LEU A 233 -0.02 -4.46 0.87
C LEU A 233 0.48 -3.18 0.17
N TYR A 234 1.05 -3.29 -1.03
CA TYR A 234 1.48 -2.14 -1.82
C TYR A 234 0.30 -1.33 -2.38
N GLN A 235 -0.82 -2.00 -2.71
CA GLN A 235 -1.95 -1.35 -3.40
C GLN A 235 -2.58 -0.20 -2.61
N ASP A 236 -2.63 -0.34 -1.30
CA ASP A 236 -3.23 0.64 -0.39
C ASP A 236 -2.18 1.60 0.22
N ASN A 237 -0.89 1.43 -0.13
CA ASN A 237 0.25 2.17 0.41
C ASN A 237 1.20 2.66 -0.68
N ARG A 238 0.68 3.08 -1.81
CA ARG A 238 1.48 3.56 -2.94
C ARG A 238 2.37 4.73 -2.54
N GLY A 239 3.65 4.63 -2.86
CA GLY A 239 4.65 5.67 -2.62
C GLY A 239 5.86 5.21 -1.82
N PHE A 240 5.82 4.06 -1.15
CA PHE A 240 6.96 3.47 -0.45
C PHE A 240 7.28 2.07 -0.97
N SER A 241 8.56 1.76 -1.13
CA SER A 241 9.02 0.40 -1.38
C SER A 241 9.01 -0.42 -0.08
N LEU A 242 9.10 -1.74 -0.20
CA LEU A 242 9.24 -2.61 0.98
C LEU A 242 10.49 -2.24 1.79
N LYS A 243 11.62 -1.94 1.11
CA LYS A 243 12.87 -1.51 1.76
C LYS A 243 12.72 -0.20 2.54
N GLU A 244 11.91 0.75 2.06
CA GLU A 244 11.60 1.96 2.84
C GLU A 244 10.79 1.63 4.11
N HIS A 245 9.79 0.75 4.00
CA HIS A 245 9.04 0.29 5.17
C HIS A 245 9.94 -0.46 6.15
N SER A 246 10.81 -1.33 5.67
CA SER A 246 11.80 -2.04 6.48
C SER A 246 12.72 -1.06 7.21
N ALA A 247 13.17 -0.02 6.51
CA ALA A 247 14.00 1.04 7.10
C ALA A 247 13.25 1.78 8.22
N PHE A 248 11.99 2.18 7.98
CA PHE A 248 11.16 2.82 9.01
C PHE A 248 10.93 1.92 10.23
N LEU A 249 10.82 0.61 10.03
CA LEU A 249 10.64 -0.36 11.10
C LEU A 249 11.95 -0.67 11.85
N GLY A 250 13.09 -0.26 11.33
CA GLY A 250 14.40 -0.50 11.94
C GLY A 250 14.94 -1.91 11.71
N ILE A 251 14.38 -2.68 10.79
CA ILE A 251 14.87 -4.00 10.41
C ILE A 251 15.92 -3.92 9.29
N ASN A 252 16.61 -5.03 9.03
CA ASN A 252 17.61 -5.13 7.98
C ASN A 252 17.06 -4.73 6.60
N ILE A 253 17.80 -3.89 5.88
CA ILE A 253 17.46 -3.41 4.53
C ILE A 253 18.54 -3.71 3.49
N LYS A 254 19.56 -4.49 3.83
CA LYS A 254 20.58 -4.90 2.86
C LYS A 254 19.95 -5.62 1.69
N GLU A 255 20.38 -5.28 0.48
CA GLU A 255 20.01 -5.99 -0.73
C GLU A 255 20.93 -7.19 -0.94
N THR A 256 20.50 -8.16 -1.73
CA THR A 256 21.35 -9.29 -2.11
C THR A 256 22.43 -8.82 -3.09
N GLU A 257 23.64 -9.35 -2.93
CA GLU A 257 24.74 -9.13 -3.87
C GLU A 257 24.73 -10.13 -5.03
N VAL A 258 23.79 -11.08 -5.01
CA VAL A 258 23.68 -12.12 -6.02
C VAL A 258 23.06 -11.57 -7.30
N ASP A 259 23.70 -11.78 -8.44
CA ASP A 259 23.22 -11.34 -9.75
C ASP A 259 22.04 -12.22 -10.21
N PHE A 260 20.84 -11.61 -10.36
CA PHE A 260 19.64 -12.29 -10.82
C PHE A 260 19.71 -12.82 -12.26
N ASP A 261 20.58 -12.26 -13.11
CA ASP A 261 20.71 -12.62 -14.53
C ASP A 261 21.85 -13.62 -14.79
N MET A 262 22.56 -14.07 -13.76
CA MET A 262 23.62 -15.04 -13.94
C MET A 262 23.11 -16.35 -14.56
N ASP A 263 23.91 -16.92 -15.50
CA ASP A 263 23.53 -18.12 -16.26
C ASP A 263 24.01 -19.42 -15.59
N ARG A 264 23.87 -19.50 -14.29
CA ARG A 264 24.16 -20.69 -13.48
C ARG A 264 23.21 -20.78 -12.28
N GLU A 265 23.18 -21.93 -11.63
CA GLU A 265 22.49 -22.08 -10.34
C GLU A 265 23.26 -21.38 -9.21
N LEU A 266 22.58 -21.08 -8.12
CA LEU A 266 23.16 -20.59 -6.87
C LEU A 266 24.05 -21.69 -6.26
N ILE A 267 25.23 -21.34 -5.79
CA ILE A 267 26.22 -22.25 -5.26
C ILE A 267 26.50 -21.94 -3.80
N ASN A 268 26.66 -22.99 -3.01
CA ASN A 268 27.33 -22.90 -1.72
C ASN A 268 28.86 -23.11 -1.95
N TRP A 269 29.56 -22.04 -2.23
CA TRP A 269 30.99 -22.09 -2.52
C TRP A 269 31.81 -22.68 -1.37
N ARG A 270 31.43 -22.45 -0.11
CA ARG A 270 32.09 -23.01 1.07
C ARG A 270 31.98 -24.53 1.11
N GLU A 271 30.82 -25.08 0.74
CA GLU A 271 30.62 -26.53 0.65
C GLU A 271 31.42 -27.11 -0.50
N VAL A 272 31.42 -26.52 -1.68
CA VAL A 272 32.25 -26.92 -2.82
C VAL A 272 33.72 -26.96 -2.46
N MET A 273 34.24 -25.91 -1.81
CA MET A 273 35.63 -25.85 -1.36
C MET A 273 35.95 -26.97 -0.37
N LYS A 274 35.05 -27.21 0.59
CA LYS A 274 35.24 -28.29 1.58
C LYS A 274 35.23 -29.67 0.94
N GLU A 275 34.27 -29.94 0.04
CA GLU A 275 34.15 -31.24 -0.67
C GLU A 275 35.41 -31.57 -1.50
N HIS A 276 36.03 -30.56 -2.09
CA HIS A 276 37.19 -30.71 -2.95
C HIS A 276 38.54 -30.40 -2.25
N ASN A 277 38.53 -30.24 -0.92
CA ASN A 277 39.69 -29.90 -0.11
C ASN A 277 40.46 -28.62 -0.59
N LEU A 278 39.72 -27.63 -1.05
CA LEU A 278 40.24 -26.31 -1.44
C LEU A 278 40.21 -25.36 -0.25
N SER A 279 41.13 -24.39 -0.22
CA SER A 279 41.26 -23.41 0.86
C SER A 279 41.41 -21.99 0.31
N GLU A 280 40.91 -21.00 0.98
CA GLU A 280 41.12 -19.57 0.69
C GLU A 280 42.61 -19.16 0.88
N GLU A 281 43.44 -20.01 1.50
CA GLU A 281 44.87 -19.79 1.65
C GLU A 281 45.69 -20.20 0.37
N MET A 282 45.05 -20.85 -0.61
CA MET A 282 45.66 -21.13 -1.90
C MET A 282 45.90 -19.84 -2.69
N ASP A 283 46.88 -19.87 -3.61
CA ASP A 283 47.03 -18.72 -4.50
C ASP A 283 45.79 -18.57 -5.39
N GLU A 284 45.39 -17.32 -5.62
CA GLU A 284 44.12 -16.94 -6.25
C GLU A 284 43.92 -17.55 -7.63
N LEU A 285 44.98 -17.71 -8.42
CA LEU A 285 44.89 -18.30 -9.77
C LEU A 285 44.65 -19.81 -9.68
N THR A 286 45.40 -20.51 -8.81
CA THR A 286 45.19 -21.95 -8.59
C THR A 286 43.80 -22.22 -8.01
N LEU A 287 43.34 -21.43 -7.06
CA LEU A 287 41.99 -21.57 -6.51
C LEU A 287 40.93 -21.33 -7.60
N THR A 288 41.11 -20.33 -8.45
CA THR A 288 40.22 -20.03 -9.59
C THR A 288 40.14 -21.21 -10.56
N ASP A 289 41.25 -21.73 -11.01
CA ASP A 289 41.33 -22.86 -11.96
C ASP A 289 40.66 -24.12 -11.40
N GLU A 290 40.97 -24.47 -10.14
CA GLU A 290 40.36 -25.62 -9.49
C GLU A 290 38.86 -25.48 -9.27
N LEU A 291 38.41 -24.34 -8.80
CA LEU A 291 36.97 -24.08 -8.66
C LEU A 291 36.22 -24.09 -10.01
N ALA A 292 36.81 -23.51 -11.04
CA ALA A 292 36.24 -23.56 -12.40
C ALA A 292 36.16 -24.99 -12.91
N ARG A 293 37.24 -25.80 -12.66
CA ARG A 293 37.29 -27.22 -13.06
C ARG A 293 36.23 -28.07 -12.36
N VAL A 294 36.04 -27.92 -11.04
CA VAL A 294 35.11 -28.77 -10.26
C VAL A 294 33.66 -28.35 -10.43
N THR A 295 33.39 -27.08 -10.66
CA THR A 295 32.02 -26.55 -10.85
C THR A 295 31.57 -26.51 -12.31
N GLY A 296 32.53 -26.54 -13.26
CA GLY A 296 32.25 -26.34 -14.70
C GLY A 296 31.86 -24.89 -15.06
N ILE A 297 32.05 -23.94 -14.15
CA ILE A 297 31.74 -22.52 -14.36
C ILE A 297 32.90 -21.84 -15.14
N ASN A 298 32.56 -20.86 -15.97
CA ASN A 298 33.55 -20.08 -16.71
C ASN A 298 34.59 -19.47 -15.76
N VAL A 299 35.85 -19.66 -16.09
CA VAL A 299 37.01 -19.24 -15.29
C VAL A 299 37.00 -17.73 -15.00
N ASP A 300 36.55 -16.89 -15.95
CA ASP A 300 36.51 -15.45 -15.76
C ASP A 300 35.46 -15.04 -14.69
N ILE A 301 34.39 -15.82 -14.55
CA ILE A 301 33.37 -15.62 -13.51
C ILE A 301 33.93 -16.00 -12.16
N VAL A 302 34.57 -17.18 -12.08
CA VAL A 302 35.19 -17.66 -10.84
C VAL A 302 36.32 -16.74 -10.40
N TYR A 303 37.13 -16.25 -11.32
CA TYR A 303 38.20 -15.30 -11.04
C TYR A 303 37.66 -14.01 -10.37
N LYS A 304 36.59 -13.46 -10.88
CA LYS A 304 35.94 -12.27 -10.27
C LYS A 304 35.46 -12.55 -8.86
N LEU A 305 34.91 -13.73 -8.59
CA LEU A 305 34.41 -14.12 -7.26
C LEU A 305 35.59 -14.31 -6.27
N VAL A 306 36.66 -14.93 -6.70
CA VAL A 306 37.89 -15.12 -5.89
C VAL A 306 38.49 -13.75 -5.56
N MET A 307 38.74 -12.92 -6.58
CA MET A 307 39.35 -11.58 -6.40
C MET A 307 38.47 -10.63 -5.58
N GLY A 308 37.15 -10.80 -5.63
CA GLY A 308 36.19 -10.02 -4.87
C GLY A 308 35.89 -10.57 -3.46
N ASN A 309 36.55 -11.63 -3.00
CA ASN A 309 36.24 -12.35 -1.75
C ASN A 309 34.77 -12.74 -1.64
N ALA A 310 34.13 -13.10 -2.76
CA ALA A 310 32.71 -13.36 -2.88
C ALA A 310 32.37 -14.86 -2.91
N LEU A 311 33.26 -15.74 -2.43
CA LEU A 311 33.01 -17.18 -2.32
C LEU A 311 32.16 -17.51 -1.08
N VAL A 312 30.90 -17.21 -1.14
CA VAL A 312 29.92 -17.32 -0.05
C VAL A 312 28.90 -18.44 -0.31
N ASP A 313 28.09 -18.79 0.68
CA ASP A 313 26.93 -19.63 0.48
C ASP A 313 25.76 -18.78 -0.11
N GLU A 314 25.72 -18.69 -1.44
CA GLU A 314 24.73 -17.91 -2.18
C GLU A 314 23.30 -18.40 -1.91
N LYS A 315 23.08 -19.71 -1.72
CA LYS A 315 21.76 -20.28 -1.43
C LYS A 315 21.23 -19.80 -0.08
N THR A 316 22.05 -19.93 0.96
CA THR A 316 21.69 -19.47 2.31
C THR A 316 21.52 -17.95 2.35
N LEU A 317 22.38 -17.19 1.69
CA LEU A 317 22.25 -15.73 1.64
C LEU A 317 20.94 -15.31 0.96
N ASN A 318 20.59 -15.92 -0.16
CA ASN A 318 19.33 -15.65 -0.85
C ASN A 318 18.09 -16.04 0.00
N GLU A 319 18.16 -17.17 0.70
CA GLU A 319 17.08 -17.57 1.62
C GLU A 319 16.93 -16.58 2.78
N ILE A 320 18.02 -16.12 3.39
CA ILE A 320 18.00 -15.10 4.44
C ILE A 320 17.41 -13.79 3.92
N TYR A 321 17.79 -13.38 2.71
CA TYR A 321 17.31 -12.18 2.06
C TYR A 321 15.79 -12.25 1.86
N CYS A 322 15.28 -13.30 1.22
CA CYS A 322 13.85 -13.50 0.98
C CYS A 322 13.05 -13.63 2.29
N LYS A 323 13.59 -14.35 3.31
CA LYS A 323 12.97 -14.42 4.64
C LYS A 323 12.87 -13.05 5.31
N ASN A 324 13.88 -12.18 5.14
CA ASN A 324 13.83 -10.81 5.67
C ASN A 324 12.71 -10.00 5.00
N ASP A 325 12.48 -10.14 3.70
CA ASP A 325 11.41 -9.45 2.98
C ASP A 325 10.02 -9.99 3.38
N VAL A 326 9.90 -11.30 3.68
CA VAL A 326 8.69 -11.88 4.29
C VAL A 326 8.43 -11.30 5.69
N LEU A 327 9.46 -11.17 6.56
CA LEU A 327 9.31 -10.54 7.88
C LEU A 327 8.92 -9.06 7.79
N ALA A 328 9.51 -8.32 6.87
CA ALA A 328 9.13 -6.95 6.59
C ALA A 328 7.67 -6.83 6.17
N THR A 329 7.22 -7.73 5.30
CA THR A 329 5.83 -7.82 4.84
C THR A 329 4.89 -8.19 5.99
N GLU A 330 5.29 -9.10 6.90
CA GLU A 330 4.50 -9.46 8.10
C GLU A 330 4.31 -8.26 9.03
N LEU A 331 5.37 -7.53 9.34
CA LEU A 331 5.27 -6.31 10.17
C LEU A 331 4.39 -5.25 9.50
N ARG A 332 4.48 -5.12 8.18
CA ARG A 332 3.61 -4.21 7.43
C ARG A 332 2.15 -4.67 7.42
N PHE A 333 1.90 -5.97 7.34
CA PHE A 333 0.58 -6.56 7.49
C PHE A 333 -0.02 -6.20 8.87
N GLU A 334 0.74 -6.35 9.94
CA GLU A 334 0.29 -6.01 11.29
C GLU A 334 -0.05 -4.52 11.46
N GLN A 335 0.74 -3.63 10.85
CA GLN A 335 0.45 -2.19 10.84
C GLN A 335 -0.87 -1.86 10.12
N ASN A 336 -1.20 -2.59 9.06
CA ASN A 336 -2.36 -2.33 8.22
C ASN A 336 -3.57 -3.20 8.56
N ILE A 337 -3.46 -4.13 9.49
CA ILE A 337 -4.47 -5.16 9.74
C ILE A 337 -5.87 -4.59 9.97
N GLY A 338 -5.98 -3.45 10.67
CA GLY A 338 -7.26 -2.78 10.91
C GLY A 338 -7.96 -2.34 9.61
N MET A 339 -7.21 -1.85 8.63
CA MET A 339 -7.73 -1.47 7.31
C MET A 339 -8.10 -2.71 6.49
N LEU A 340 -7.29 -3.75 6.54
CA LEU A 340 -7.56 -5.01 5.83
C LEU A 340 -8.83 -5.69 6.36
N VAL A 341 -9.04 -5.69 7.68
CA VAL A 341 -10.27 -6.20 8.30
C VAL A 341 -11.48 -5.33 7.91
N ALA A 342 -11.33 -4.00 7.89
CA ALA A 342 -12.40 -3.10 7.44
C ALA A 342 -12.81 -3.39 5.98
N LYS A 343 -11.84 -3.60 5.09
CA LYS A 343 -12.06 -4.02 3.69
C LYS A 343 -12.79 -5.36 3.59
N ALA A 344 -12.36 -6.34 4.37
CA ALA A 344 -13.00 -7.66 4.42
C ALA A 344 -14.42 -7.58 4.99
N THR A 345 -14.63 -6.75 6.01
CA THR A 345 -15.93 -6.52 6.63
C THR A 345 -16.95 -5.96 5.64
N ILE A 346 -16.56 -4.96 4.84
CA ILE A 346 -17.47 -4.40 3.84
C ILE A 346 -17.76 -5.40 2.71
N ALA A 347 -16.76 -6.18 2.29
CA ALA A 347 -16.96 -7.26 1.33
C ALA A 347 -17.96 -8.31 1.86
N LEU A 348 -17.85 -8.69 3.14
CA LEU A 348 -18.79 -9.60 3.80
C LEU A 348 -20.20 -8.98 3.88
N TYR A 349 -20.31 -7.71 4.29
CA TYR A 349 -21.60 -7.02 4.42
C TYR A 349 -22.39 -7.06 3.10
N PHE A 350 -21.73 -6.78 1.97
CA PHE A 350 -22.36 -6.83 0.64
C PHE A 350 -22.46 -8.24 0.04
N GLY A 351 -21.89 -9.25 0.67
CA GLY A 351 -21.91 -10.63 0.18
C GLY A 351 -21.06 -10.85 -1.06
N LEU A 352 -19.96 -10.12 -1.18
CA LEU A 352 -18.99 -10.34 -2.25
C LEU A 352 -18.20 -11.62 -2.02
N ASP A 353 -17.58 -12.11 -3.07
CA ASP A 353 -16.72 -13.27 -2.98
C ASP A 353 -15.29 -12.93 -2.52
N LYS A 354 -14.48 -13.97 -2.27
CA LYS A 354 -13.08 -13.85 -1.81
C LYS A 354 -12.19 -13.00 -2.72
N THR A 355 -12.52 -12.90 -4.02
CA THR A 355 -11.73 -12.09 -4.96
C THR A 355 -11.82 -10.58 -4.69
N ALA A 356 -12.86 -10.14 -3.97
CA ALA A 356 -13.00 -8.75 -3.55
C ALA A 356 -11.81 -8.26 -2.70
N LEU A 357 -11.18 -9.15 -1.92
CA LEU A 357 -10.03 -8.79 -1.08
C LEU A 357 -8.79 -8.44 -1.91
N SER A 358 -8.67 -8.98 -3.13
CA SER A 358 -7.55 -8.67 -4.03
C SER A 358 -7.73 -7.36 -4.82
N MET A 359 -8.89 -6.71 -4.74
CA MET A 359 -9.15 -5.44 -5.42
C MET A 359 -8.48 -4.29 -4.67
N THR A 360 -8.10 -3.22 -5.39
CA THR A 360 -7.81 -1.93 -4.75
C THR A 360 -9.09 -1.37 -4.11
N ASN A 361 -8.97 -0.49 -3.12
CA ASN A 361 -10.13 0.15 -2.49
C ASN A 361 -11.04 0.83 -3.52
N ALA A 362 -10.45 1.48 -4.55
CA ALA A 362 -11.20 2.13 -5.62
C ALA A 362 -11.97 1.13 -6.50
N ASN A 363 -11.37 -0.02 -6.83
CA ASN A 363 -12.06 -1.05 -7.61
C ASN A 363 -13.11 -1.79 -6.78
N LEU A 364 -12.85 -2.05 -5.51
CA LEU A 364 -13.85 -2.60 -4.58
C LEU A 364 -15.06 -1.67 -4.48
N THR A 365 -14.82 -0.37 -4.30
CA THR A 365 -15.90 0.63 -4.24
C THR A 365 -16.72 0.66 -5.52
N ALA A 366 -16.08 0.63 -6.69
CA ALA A 366 -16.77 0.57 -7.97
C ALA A 366 -17.62 -0.70 -8.13
N GLU A 367 -17.13 -1.83 -7.62
CA GLU A 367 -17.87 -3.10 -7.62
C GLU A 367 -19.10 -3.05 -6.69
N LEU A 368 -18.93 -2.50 -5.47
CA LEU A 368 -20.03 -2.31 -4.50
C LEU A 368 -21.15 -1.46 -5.08
N LEU A 369 -20.79 -0.38 -5.77
CA LEU A 369 -21.73 0.57 -6.38
C LEU A 369 -22.27 0.07 -7.74
N GLY A 370 -21.79 -1.08 -8.21
CA GLY A 370 -22.19 -1.64 -9.51
C GLY A 370 -21.82 -0.77 -10.71
N ALA A 371 -20.76 0.04 -10.59
CA ALA A 371 -20.39 1.03 -11.61
C ALA A 371 -20.00 0.36 -12.94
N VAL A 372 -20.51 0.93 -14.05
CA VAL A 372 -20.22 0.51 -15.41
C VAL A 372 -19.58 1.68 -16.16
N LYS A 373 -18.30 1.52 -16.54
CA LYS A 373 -17.57 2.57 -17.24
C LYS A 373 -18.21 2.87 -18.61
N GLN A 374 -18.54 4.13 -18.86
CA GLN A 374 -18.97 4.62 -20.15
C GLN A 374 -17.75 5.09 -20.95
N GLU A 375 -17.66 4.71 -22.23
CA GLU A 375 -16.49 5.06 -23.07
C GLU A 375 -16.33 6.56 -23.31
N GLU A 376 -17.43 7.30 -23.32
CA GLU A 376 -17.48 8.74 -23.64
C GLU A 376 -17.58 9.67 -22.41
N ARG A 377 -17.41 9.16 -21.19
CA ARG A 377 -17.48 9.98 -19.98
C ARG A 377 -16.16 10.60 -19.61
N GLY A 378 -15.74 11.58 -20.39
CA GLY A 378 -14.60 12.44 -20.11
C GLY A 378 -14.98 13.93 -20.04
N ASP A 379 -16.29 14.23 -20.07
CA ASP A 379 -16.79 15.60 -20.05
C ASP A 379 -16.51 16.25 -18.68
N GLU A 380 -15.91 17.44 -18.70
CA GLU A 380 -15.68 18.25 -17.51
C GLU A 380 -16.84 19.22 -17.28
N LEU A 381 -16.85 19.80 -16.07
CA LEU A 381 -17.78 20.87 -15.73
C LEU A 381 -17.33 22.16 -16.43
N ASP A 382 -18.16 22.71 -17.27
CA ASP A 382 -17.97 23.98 -17.97
C ASP A 382 -18.63 25.15 -17.23
N LYS A 383 -19.69 24.90 -16.46
CA LYS A 383 -20.45 25.91 -15.75
C LYS A 383 -20.98 25.37 -14.41
N TYR A 384 -20.95 26.21 -13.37
CA TYR A 384 -21.45 25.87 -12.04
C TYR A 384 -22.71 26.69 -11.70
N GLU A 385 -23.67 26.00 -11.10
CA GLU A 385 -24.88 26.63 -10.53
C GLU A 385 -24.93 26.34 -9.02
N LEU A 386 -25.10 27.41 -8.22
CA LEU A 386 -25.16 27.31 -6.76
C LEU A 386 -26.45 26.55 -6.36
N PRO A 387 -26.35 25.47 -5.56
CA PRO A 387 -27.55 24.76 -5.09
C PRO A 387 -28.45 25.63 -4.22
N GLU A 388 -29.73 25.30 -4.21
CA GLU A 388 -30.71 25.95 -3.31
C GLU A 388 -30.30 25.76 -1.83
N GLY A 389 -30.55 26.79 -1.01
CA GLY A 389 -30.20 26.77 0.41
C GLY A 389 -28.83 27.39 0.74
N PHE A 390 -27.98 27.68 -0.24
CA PHE A 390 -26.73 28.40 -0.02
C PHE A 390 -26.93 29.90 -0.12
N ASP A 391 -26.24 30.66 0.74
CA ASP A 391 -26.31 32.11 0.82
C ASP A 391 -24.90 32.71 0.83
N ILE A 392 -24.31 32.86 -0.36
CA ILE A 392 -23.00 33.46 -0.57
C ILE A 392 -23.16 34.97 -0.77
N GLU A 393 -22.50 35.81 0.01
CA GLU A 393 -22.54 37.24 -0.11
C GLU A 393 -21.49 37.82 -1.07
N SER A 394 -20.29 37.19 -1.10
CA SER A 394 -19.13 37.64 -1.88
C SER A 394 -19.39 37.69 -3.39
N ASP A 395 -19.31 38.90 -3.98
CA ASP A 395 -19.40 39.11 -5.43
C ASP A 395 -18.21 38.50 -6.18
N GLU A 396 -17.05 38.43 -5.54
CA GLU A 396 -15.83 37.84 -6.11
C GLU A 396 -16.03 36.32 -6.34
N ILE A 397 -16.59 35.63 -5.33
CA ILE A 397 -16.94 34.20 -5.43
C ILE A 397 -18.00 33.98 -6.51
N LYS A 398 -19.06 34.80 -6.52
CA LYS A 398 -20.13 34.70 -7.54
C LYS A 398 -19.55 34.89 -8.95
N LYS A 399 -18.68 35.85 -9.14
CA LYS A 399 -18.05 36.12 -10.42
C LYS A 399 -17.15 34.97 -10.86
N ALA A 400 -16.36 34.42 -9.95
CA ALA A 400 -15.40 33.36 -10.30
C ALA A 400 -16.06 32.02 -10.61
N PHE A 401 -17.13 31.66 -9.90
CA PHE A 401 -17.73 30.33 -10.00
C PHE A 401 -19.05 30.27 -10.75
N MET A 402 -19.83 31.35 -10.82
CA MET A 402 -21.21 31.33 -11.31
C MET A 402 -21.44 32.17 -12.58
N SER A 403 -20.48 32.95 -13.05
CA SER A 403 -20.71 33.93 -14.13
C SER A 403 -20.20 33.52 -15.50
N GLY A 404 -19.55 32.39 -15.65
CA GLY A 404 -18.99 31.97 -16.93
C GLY A 404 -18.45 30.54 -16.96
N GLU A 405 -17.80 30.20 -18.08
CA GLU A 405 -17.08 28.94 -18.25
C GLU A 405 -15.76 28.97 -17.48
N PHE A 406 -15.35 27.83 -16.96
CA PHE A 406 -14.06 27.70 -16.28
C PHE A 406 -12.91 27.68 -17.29
N GLU A 407 -11.82 28.35 -16.94
CA GLU A 407 -10.56 28.23 -17.67
C GLU A 407 -10.05 26.78 -17.61
N GLN A 408 -9.49 26.30 -18.70
CA GLN A 408 -8.86 24.99 -18.75
C GLN A 408 -7.35 25.13 -18.64
N ASN A 409 -6.72 24.24 -17.88
CA ASN A 409 -5.26 24.13 -17.80
C ASN A 409 -4.70 23.43 -19.07
N GLU A 410 -3.36 23.35 -19.20
CA GLU A 410 -2.66 22.71 -20.34
C GLU A 410 -3.08 21.25 -20.59
N LYS A 411 -3.69 20.58 -19.59
CA LYS A 411 -4.20 19.20 -19.71
C LYS A 411 -5.68 19.14 -20.05
N GLY A 412 -6.32 20.27 -20.31
CA GLY A 412 -7.75 20.36 -20.59
C GLY A 412 -8.67 20.23 -19.36
N ASN A 413 -8.12 20.27 -18.14
CA ASN A 413 -8.92 20.21 -16.92
C ASN A 413 -9.30 21.62 -16.45
N ALA A 414 -10.50 21.78 -15.88
CA ALA A 414 -10.91 23.06 -15.32
C ALA A 414 -9.89 23.58 -14.28
N SER A 415 -9.44 24.78 -14.49
CA SER A 415 -8.50 25.49 -13.61
C SER A 415 -9.27 26.39 -12.68
N ILE A 416 -9.36 26.00 -11.42
CA ILE A 416 -9.94 26.83 -10.36
C ILE A 416 -8.83 27.12 -9.38
N ALA A 417 -8.41 28.37 -9.34
CA ALA A 417 -7.51 28.89 -8.32
C ALA A 417 -7.92 30.32 -8.05
N LEU A 418 -8.60 30.56 -6.93
CA LEU A 418 -9.05 31.86 -6.49
C LEU A 418 -8.51 32.15 -5.10
N GLU A 419 -7.86 33.30 -4.93
CA GLU A 419 -7.45 33.81 -3.64
C GLU A 419 -8.44 34.91 -3.22
N VAL A 420 -9.08 34.75 -2.07
CA VAL A 420 -10.04 35.70 -1.50
C VAL A 420 -9.48 36.23 -0.19
N ASN A 421 -9.15 37.50 -0.15
CA ASN A 421 -8.67 38.14 1.07
C ASN A 421 -9.84 38.40 2.01
N ARG A 422 -9.80 37.73 3.18
CA ARG A 422 -10.73 37.99 4.28
C ARG A 422 -10.03 38.76 5.39
N ARG A 423 -10.79 39.18 6.41
CA ARG A 423 -10.26 39.97 7.51
C ARG A 423 -9.06 39.33 8.21
N ASP A 424 -9.10 38.06 8.46
CA ASP A 424 -8.12 37.32 9.28
C ASP A 424 -7.16 36.46 8.47
N VAL A 425 -7.64 35.90 7.36
CA VAL A 425 -6.91 34.93 6.53
C VAL A 425 -7.17 35.20 5.05
N THR A 426 -6.26 34.79 4.20
CA THR A 426 -6.49 34.69 2.75
C THR A 426 -6.95 33.27 2.44
N GLU A 427 -8.17 33.16 1.93
CA GLU A 427 -8.74 31.87 1.53
C GLU A 427 -8.32 31.54 0.10
N VAL A 428 -7.82 30.32 -0.11
CA VAL A 428 -7.47 29.78 -1.42
C VAL A 428 -8.48 28.70 -1.77
N LEU A 429 -9.23 28.92 -2.83
CA LEU A 429 -10.19 27.97 -3.38
C LEU A 429 -9.58 27.33 -4.63
N GLY A 430 -9.58 25.99 -4.68
CA GLY A 430 -8.94 25.23 -5.78
C GLY A 430 -9.57 23.88 -5.99
N VAL A 431 -8.98 23.08 -6.89
CA VAL A 431 -9.43 21.69 -7.11
C VAL A 431 -8.95 20.80 -5.96
N GLY A 432 -9.59 20.87 -4.80
CA GLY A 432 -9.20 20.06 -3.63
C GLY A 432 -9.80 20.52 -2.31
N GLY A 433 -10.34 21.74 -2.25
CA GLY A 433 -10.95 22.31 -1.06
C GLY A 433 -10.60 23.77 -0.84
N ILE A 434 -11.16 24.36 0.20
CA ILE A 434 -10.84 25.71 0.67
C ILE A 434 -9.74 25.61 1.73
N HIS A 435 -8.74 26.47 1.63
CA HIS A 435 -7.62 26.52 2.55
C HIS A 435 -7.21 27.97 2.82
N GLY A 436 -7.17 28.34 4.08
CA GLY A 436 -6.64 29.62 4.53
C GLY A 436 -6.19 29.52 5.98
N ALA A 437 -5.14 30.20 6.38
CA ALA A 437 -4.66 30.15 7.76
C ALA A 437 -3.88 31.41 8.15
N LYS A 438 -3.93 31.76 9.44
CA LYS A 438 -2.96 32.68 10.03
C LYS A 438 -1.59 31.99 10.08
N GLU A 439 -0.62 32.50 9.38
CA GLU A 439 0.73 31.94 9.36
C GLU A 439 1.49 32.22 10.66
N SER A 440 2.34 31.27 11.05
CA SER A 440 3.17 31.35 12.27
C SER A 440 2.37 31.78 13.50
N PHE A 441 1.20 31.21 13.71
CA PHE A 441 0.23 31.63 14.73
C PHE A 441 0.28 30.74 15.97
N ILE A 442 0.24 31.38 17.16
CA ILE A 442 0.12 30.70 18.44
C ILE A 442 -1.05 31.31 19.18
N TYR A 443 -1.92 30.47 19.74
CA TYR A 443 -3.00 30.87 20.62
C TYR A 443 -3.20 29.86 21.74
N VAL A 444 -3.34 30.35 22.96
CA VAL A 444 -3.71 29.59 24.16
C VAL A 444 -4.99 30.20 24.73
N GLY A 445 -6.00 29.38 24.89
CA GLY A 445 -7.34 29.76 25.31
C GLY A 445 -8.41 28.93 24.59
N ASP A 446 -9.66 29.11 24.98
CA ASP A 446 -10.78 28.41 24.40
C ASP A 446 -11.03 28.84 22.93
N PHE A 447 -11.12 27.88 22.04
CA PHE A 447 -11.55 28.09 20.67
C PHE A 447 -12.23 26.84 20.12
N ASN A 448 -12.90 26.96 18.98
CA ASN A 448 -13.70 25.88 18.41
C ASN A 448 -13.33 25.60 16.96
N ALA A 449 -13.58 24.37 16.53
CA ALA A 449 -13.66 24.02 15.12
C ALA A 449 -15.07 23.56 14.78
N ARG A 450 -15.64 24.08 13.67
CA ARG A 450 -16.85 23.57 13.03
C ARG A 450 -16.45 22.71 11.86
N ASP A 451 -16.63 21.41 11.99
CA ASP A 451 -16.27 20.38 11.01
C ASP A 451 -17.55 19.87 10.34
N VAL A 452 -17.58 19.87 9.01
CA VAL A 452 -18.72 19.32 8.25
C VAL A 452 -18.63 17.81 8.21
N GLY A 453 -19.56 17.17 8.87
CA GLY A 453 -19.62 15.72 8.96
C GLY A 453 -19.64 15.03 7.58
N SER A 454 -18.56 14.33 7.21
CA SER A 454 -18.45 13.62 5.92
C SER A 454 -18.78 14.52 4.71
N LEU A 455 -18.14 15.68 4.58
CA LEU A 455 -18.44 16.73 3.58
C LEU A 455 -18.69 16.15 2.17
N TYR A 456 -17.72 15.49 1.54
CA TYR A 456 -17.88 15.00 0.17
C TYR A 456 -18.93 13.89 0.00
N PRO A 457 -19.01 12.87 0.87
CA PRO A 457 -20.11 11.92 0.84
C PRO A 457 -21.50 12.57 0.95
N ASN A 458 -21.68 13.51 1.89
CA ASN A 458 -22.94 14.23 2.03
C ASN A 458 -23.23 15.12 0.81
N THR A 459 -22.23 15.80 0.26
CA THR A 459 -22.41 16.59 -0.98
C THR A 459 -22.91 15.71 -2.14
N MET A 460 -22.33 14.50 -2.29
CA MET A 460 -22.77 13.58 -3.33
C MET A 460 -24.25 13.19 -3.20
N THR A 461 -24.69 12.89 -1.98
CA THR A 461 -26.07 12.43 -1.74
C THR A 461 -27.10 13.58 -1.72
N LEU A 462 -26.77 14.69 -1.08
CA LEU A 462 -27.67 15.84 -0.99
C LEU A 462 -28.02 16.44 -2.35
N PHE A 463 -27.04 16.44 -3.27
CA PHE A 463 -27.18 17.10 -4.58
C PHE A 463 -27.17 16.13 -5.75
N ASN A 464 -27.20 14.81 -5.50
CA ASN A 464 -27.13 13.76 -6.53
C ASN A 464 -25.89 13.86 -7.42
N TYR A 465 -24.72 14.13 -6.81
CA TYR A 465 -23.44 14.25 -7.48
C TYR A 465 -22.60 12.96 -7.43
N GLU A 466 -23.23 11.81 -7.19
CA GLU A 466 -22.55 10.53 -7.39
C GLU A 466 -22.19 10.33 -8.87
N SER A 467 -21.22 9.48 -9.12
CA SER A 467 -20.82 9.16 -10.49
C SER A 467 -22.01 8.71 -11.32
N ARG A 468 -22.18 9.33 -12.50
CA ARG A 468 -23.20 8.93 -13.49
C ARG A 468 -22.96 7.53 -14.08
N ASN A 469 -21.83 6.90 -13.75
CA ASN A 469 -21.52 5.52 -14.09
C ASN A 469 -22.14 4.51 -13.12
N ILE A 470 -22.74 4.96 -12.03
CA ILE A 470 -23.54 4.14 -11.11
C ILE A 470 -24.92 3.96 -11.73
N PRO A 471 -25.39 2.71 -11.97
CA PRO A 471 -26.73 2.45 -12.47
C PRO A 471 -27.82 3.01 -11.53
N GLU A 472 -28.94 3.43 -12.08
CA GLU A 472 -30.03 4.09 -11.32
C GLU A 472 -30.56 3.22 -10.17
N ASP A 473 -30.66 1.91 -10.41
CA ASP A 473 -31.08 0.92 -9.40
C ASP A 473 -30.05 0.70 -8.29
N LYS A 474 -28.83 1.26 -8.41
CA LYS A 474 -27.72 1.15 -7.45
C LYS A 474 -27.40 2.44 -6.71
N LYS A 475 -27.94 3.58 -7.11
CA LYS A 475 -27.68 4.88 -6.45
C LYS A 475 -28.02 4.86 -4.96
N HIS A 476 -29.10 4.17 -4.57
CA HIS A 476 -29.48 4.02 -3.17
C HIS A 476 -28.39 3.38 -2.29
N VAL A 477 -27.42 2.67 -2.89
CA VAL A 477 -26.36 1.97 -2.14
C VAL A 477 -25.44 2.96 -1.45
N PHE A 478 -25.12 4.09 -2.08
CA PHE A 478 -24.28 5.10 -1.48
C PHE A 478 -24.92 5.75 -0.25
N GLN A 479 -26.22 6.14 -0.36
CA GLN A 479 -26.98 6.65 0.79
C GLN A 479 -27.07 5.60 1.90
N MET A 480 -27.34 4.34 1.55
CA MET A 480 -27.40 3.25 2.53
C MET A 480 -26.06 3.11 3.29
N LEU A 481 -24.92 3.26 2.62
CA LEU A 481 -23.59 3.23 3.28
C LEU A 481 -23.44 4.34 4.34
N LEU A 482 -23.93 5.55 4.05
CA LEU A 482 -23.96 6.66 5.00
C LEU A 482 -24.83 6.32 6.20
N ASP A 483 -26.08 5.90 5.94
CA ASP A 483 -27.07 5.60 6.99
C ASP A 483 -26.59 4.46 7.91
N GLU A 484 -26.08 3.38 7.34
CA GLU A 484 -25.56 2.24 8.12
C GLU A 484 -24.32 2.62 8.94
N ARG A 485 -23.45 3.48 8.39
CA ARG A 485 -22.32 4.02 9.15
C ARG A 485 -22.79 4.86 10.34
N MET A 486 -23.81 5.71 10.17
CA MET A 486 -24.34 6.53 11.24
C MET A 486 -25.06 5.68 12.30
N LYS A 487 -25.86 4.68 11.89
CA LYS A 487 -26.46 3.70 12.82
C LYS A 487 -25.39 2.98 13.64
N ALA A 488 -24.30 2.54 13.01
CA ALA A 488 -23.19 1.91 13.72
C ALA A 488 -22.48 2.88 14.67
N LYS A 489 -22.24 4.14 14.25
CA LYS A 489 -21.59 5.19 15.07
C LYS A 489 -22.33 5.48 16.38
N TYR A 490 -23.67 5.44 16.34
CA TYR A 490 -24.51 5.72 17.50
C TYR A 490 -25.06 4.45 18.18
N SER A 491 -24.55 3.29 17.83
CA SER A 491 -24.93 2.02 18.46
C SER A 491 -24.16 1.80 19.77
N ASP A 492 -24.88 1.44 20.83
CA ASP A 492 -24.29 1.03 22.13
C ASP A 492 -23.74 -0.42 22.10
N LYS A 493 -23.89 -1.13 20.98
CA LYS A 493 -23.42 -2.52 20.84
C LYS A 493 -21.93 -2.56 20.58
N GLU A 494 -21.21 -3.41 21.30
CA GLU A 494 -19.80 -3.68 21.04
C GLU A 494 -19.56 -4.42 19.71
N THR A 495 -20.49 -5.31 19.35
CA THR A 495 -20.46 -6.08 18.09
C THR A 495 -21.81 -6.03 17.37
N ILE A 496 -21.77 -6.20 16.06
CA ILE A 496 -22.93 -6.30 15.18
C ILE A 496 -22.79 -7.57 14.33
N ASN A 497 -23.84 -8.38 14.27
CA ASN A 497 -23.85 -9.57 13.43
C ASN A 497 -23.97 -9.22 11.95
N VAL A 498 -22.97 -9.62 11.17
CA VAL A 498 -22.96 -9.45 9.71
C VAL A 498 -22.86 -10.82 9.05
N ARG A 499 -23.94 -11.29 8.46
CA ARG A 499 -24.01 -12.60 7.77
C ARG A 499 -23.48 -13.77 8.60
N GLY A 500 -23.78 -13.78 9.91
CA GLY A 500 -23.36 -14.84 10.83
C GLY A 500 -22.02 -14.61 11.51
N VAL A 501 -21.29 -13.54 11.20
CA VAL A 501 -20.03 -13.17 11.83
C VAL A 501 -20.25 -11.99 12.76
N GLU A 502 -19.81 -12.09 14.01
CA GLU A 502 -19.83 -10.99 14.98
C GLU A 502 -18.70 -10.01 14.69
N ILE A 503 -19.02 -8.84 14.18
CA ILE A 503 -18.06 -7.80 13.80
C ILE A 503 -18.02 -6.72 14.89
N PRO A 504 -16.85 -6.36 15.45
CA PRO A 504 -16.71 -5.20 16.32
C PRO A 504 -17.24 -3.94 15.64
N THR A 505 -18.11 -3.20 16.33
CA THR A 505 -18.81 -2.03 15.77
C THR A 505 -17.84 -1.01 15.16
N LYS A 506 -16.69 -0.77 15.81
CA LYS A 506 -15.63 0.12 15.30
C LYS A 506 -15.07 -0.33 13.92
N LEU A 507 -14.91 -1.65 13.70
CA LEU A 507 -14.44 -2.18 12.42
C LEU A 507 -15.51 -2.03 11.32
N LEU A 508 -16.78 -2.18 11.67
CA LEU A 508 -17.89 -1.97 10.75
C LEU A 508 -17.98 -0.50 10.32
N ILE A 509 -17.85 0.45 11.26
CA ILE A 509 -17.80 1.88 10.97
C ILE A 509 -16.66 2.21 10.01
N ASN A 510 -15.48 1.62 10.23
CA ASN A 510 -14.33 1.79 9.35
C ASN A 510 -14.56 1.14 7.98
N GLY A 511 -15.23 0.00 7.93
CA GLY A 511 -15.63 -0.67 6.70
C GLY A 511 -16.53 0.22 5.83
N PHE A 512 -17.57 0.83 6.40
CA PHE A 512 -18.42 1.77 5.68
C PHE A 512 -17.70 3.06 5.27
N LYS A 513 -16.77 3.55 6.10
CA LYS A 513 -15.99 4.76 5.78
C LYS A 513 -15.13 4.57 4.52
N LEU A 514 -14.65 3.35 4.24
CA LEU A 514 -13.75 3.07 3.13
C LEU A 514 -14.37 3.44 1.76
N PRO A 515 -15.51 2.88 1.33
CA PRO A 515 -16.11 3.24 0.03
C PRO A 515 -16.55 4.71 -0.02
N LEU A 516 -17.08 5.28 1.09
CA LEU A 516 -17.51 6.65 1.15
C LEU A 516 -16.37 7.64 0.84
N ASN A 517 -15.20 7.43 1.45
CA ASN A 517 -14.04 8.29 1.21
C ASN A 517 -13.36 8.01 -0.15
N THR A 518 -13.44 6.77 -0.64
CA THR A 518 -12.76 6.36 -1.86
C THR A 518 -13.47 6.84 -3.12
N THR A 519 -14.80 6.98 -3.08
CA THR A 519 -15.63 7.31 -4.25
C THR A 519 -15.17 8.61 -4.93
N TYR A 520 -14.97 9.68 -4.16
CA TYR A 520 -14.53 10.97 -4.71
C TYR A 520 -13.19 10.86 -5.47
N GLY A 521 -12.20 10.19 -4.89
CA GLY A 521 -10.91 9.96 -5.55
C GLY A 521 -11.03 9.07 -6.80
N ALA A 522 -11.86 8.03 -6.75
CA ALA A 522 -12.12 7.12 -7.86
C ALA A 522 -12.79 7.82 -9.05
N MET A 523 -13.66 8.80 -8.81
CA MET A 523 -14.28 9.62 -9.85
C MET A 523 -13.25 10.45 -10.65
N GLY A 524 -12.10 10.74 -10.07
CA GLY A 524 -10.99 11.43 -10.77
C GLY A 524 -10.01 10.51 -11.49
N ALA A 525 -10.15 9.19 -11.38
CA ALA A 525 -9.20 8.22 -11.93
C ALA A 525 -9.70 7.64 -13.27
N ALA A 526 -9.11 8.07 -14.38
CA ALA A 526 -9.55 7.73 -15.73
C ALA A 526 -9.68 6.22 -16.03
N PHE A 527 -8.90 5.38 -15.34
CA PHE A 527 -8.96 3.92 -15.46
C PHE A 527 -10.03 3.27 -14.57
N ASN A 528 -10.65 4.00 -13.64
CA ASN A 528 -11.68 3.45 -12.74
C ASN A 528 -13.06 3.46 -13.39
N LYS A 529 -13.91 2.49 -13.02
CA LYS A 529 -15.30 2.43 -13.50
C LYS A 529 -16.15 3.61 -13.00
N LEU A 530 -15.76 4.25 -11.88
CA LEU A 530 -16.44 5.43 -11.32
C LEU A 530 -15.99 6.74 -11.98
N TYR A 531 -15.07 6.73 -12.95
CA TYR A 531 -14.53 7.94 -13.56
C TYR A 531 -15.63 8.87 -14.07
N ASP A 532 -15.72 10.06 -13.46
CA ASP A 532 -16.68 11.10 -13.80
C ASP A 532 -16.12 12.46 -13.34
N PRO A 533 -15.29 13.10 -14.15
CA PRO A 533 -14.62 14.35 -13.79
C PRO A 533 -15.61 15.49 -13.51
N ARG A 534 -16.74 15.53 -14.24
CA ARG A 534 -17.80 16.53 -14.05
C ARG A 534 -18.41 16.45 -12.66
N MET A 535 -18.86 15.25 -12.23
CA MET A 535 -19.47 15.06 -10.91
C MET A 535 -18.43 15.27 -9.79
N ARG A 536 -17.20 14.82 -9.98
CA ARG A 536 -16.11 15.08 -9.04
C ARG A 536 -15.90 16.59 -8.80
N LEU A 537 -15.92 17.39 -9.88
CA LEU A 537 -15.71 18.84 -9.78
C LEU A 537 -16.90 19.53 -9.11
N LEU A 538 -18.15 19.10 -9.40
CA LEU A 538 -19.34 19.57 -8.69
C LEU A 538 -19.26 19.31 -7.19
N VAL A 539 -18.86 18.10 -6.76
CA VAL A 539 -18.66 17.79 -5.33
C VAL A 539 -17.64 18.73 -4.69
N CYS A 540 -16.50 18.95 -5.37
CA CYS A 540 -15.45 19.81 -4.86
C CYS A 540 -15.90 21.27 -4.71
N ILE A 541 -16.48 21.86 -5.75
CA ILE A 541 -16.92 23.26 -5.74
C ILE A 541 -18.04 23.44 -4.73
N THR A 542 -19.04 22.56 -4.72
CA THR A 542 -20.18 22.69 -3.80
C THR A 542 -19.74 22.56 -2.34
N GLY A 543 -18.81 21.67 -2.03
CA GLY A 543 -18.20 21.58 -0.70
C GLY A 543 -17.50 22.88 -0.28
N GLN A 544 -16.77 23.53 -1.20
CA GLN A 544 -16.13 24.81 -0.94
C GLN A 544 -17.17 25.95 -0.74
N MET A 545 -18.22 25.96 -1.56
CA MET A 545 -19.31 26.94 -1.41
C MET A 545 -20.03 26.77 -0.08
N ALA A 546 -20.28 25.54 0.36
CA ALA A 546 -20.87 25.25 1.66
C ALA A 546 -20.03 25.83 2.81
N LEU A 547 -18.72 25.61 2.76
CA LEU A 547 -17.81 26.14 3.77
C LEU A 547 -17.69 27.66 3.67
N PHE A 548 -17.64 28.22 2.48
CA PHE A 548 -17.56 29.68 2.33
C PHE A 548 -18.82 30.39 2.82
N ASP A 549 -20.02 29.84 2.58
CA ASP A 549 -21.27 30.32 3.21
C ASP A 549 -21.15 30.32 4.74
N LEU A 550 -20.69 29.21 5.34
CA LEU A 550 -20.50 29.12 6.79
C LEU A 550 -19.46 30.13 7.30
N LEU A 551 -18.36 30.33 6.56
CA LEU A 551 -17.31 31.31 6.89
C LEU A 551 -17.89 32.73 6.97
N GLU A 552 -18.67 33.15 5.96
CA GLU A 552 -19.30 34.47 5.92
C GLU A 552 -20.24 34.71 7.11
N LYS A 553 -20.86 33.68 7.65
CA LYS A 553 -21.77 33.76 8.82
C LYS A 553 -21.00 33.81 10.14
N ILE A 554 -19.83 33.14 10.23
CA ILE A 554 -19.02 33.09 11.47
C ILE A 554 -18.10 34.32 11.62
N GLU A 555 -17.49 34.78 10.55
CA GLU A 555 -16.49 35.84 10.54
C GLU A 555 -16.91 37.15 11.25
N PRO A 556 -18.18 37.63 11.22
CA PRO A 556 -18.60 38.78 11.96
C PRO A 556 -18.49 38.68 13.49
N TYR A 557 -18.48 37.46 14.01
CA TYR A 557 -18.58 37.14 15.46
C TYR A 557 -17.32 36.45 16.01
N ALA A 558 -16.31 36.19 15.16
CA ALA A 558 -15.11 35.46 15.58
C ALA A 558 -13.87 35.90 14.81
N THR A 559 -12.71 35.66 15.39
CA THR A 559 -11.43 35.65 14.67
C THR A 559 -11.27 34.29 14.02
N ILE A 560 -11.11 34.24 12.70
CA ILE A 560 -10.84 33.01 11.96
C ILE A 560 -9.34 32.68 12.11
N ILE A 561 -9.05 31.46 12.57
CA ILE A 561 -7.69 30.92 12.69
C ILE A 561 -7.28 30.25 11.39
N GLN A 562 -8.15 29.35 10.89
CA GLN A 562 -7.94 28.65 9.63
C GLN A 562 -9.23 28.05 9.05
N SER A 563 -9.24 27.91 7.73
CA SER A 563 -10.17 27.09 6.96
C SER A 563 -9.40 25.90 6.37
N ASN A 564 -9.89 24.67 6.56
CA ASN A 564 -9.16 23.49 6.17
C ASN A 564 -10.08 22.41 5.63
N THR A 565 -10.23 22.36 4.33
CA THR A 565 -10.99 21.39 3.53
C THR A 565 -12.46 21.20 3.96
N ASP A 566 -12.73 20.90 5.22
CA ASP A 566 -14.03 20.52 5.80
C ASP A 566 -14.36 21.22 7.12
N ALA A 567 -13.48 22.10 7.62
CA ALA A 567 -13.66 22.78 8.90
C ALA A 567 -13.16 24.23 8.92
N HIS A 568 -13.80 25.05 9.78
CA HIS A 568 -13.29 26.35 10.20
C HIS A 568 -12.90 26.35 11.67
N TYR A 569 -11.69 26.84 11.97
CA TYR A 569 -11.19 27.04 13.33
C TYR A 569 -11.30 28.51 13.68
N TYR A 570 -11.92 28.84 14.82
CA TYR A 570 -12.23 30.23 15.15
C TYR A 570 -12.28 30.47 16.65
N ILE A 571 -11.97 31.73 17.03
CA ILE A 571 -12.06 32.25 18.40
C ILE A 571 -13.26 33.21 18.44
N PRO A 572 -14.37 32.91 19.17
CA PRO A 572 -15.47 33.87 19.36
C PRO A 572 -15.00 35.14 20.07
N PHE A 573 -15.55 36.29 19.74
CA PHE A 573 -15.18 37.56 20.42
C PHE A 573 -15.71 37.60 21.84
N SER A 574 -16.82 36.93 22.13
CA SER A 574 -17.46 36.84 23.45
C SER A 574 -18.31 35.57 23.57
N ASP A 575 -18.79 35.27 24.79
CA ASP A 575 -19.73 34.19 25.05
C ASP A 575 -21.10 34.41 24.33
N GLU A 576 -21.48 35.68 24.12
CA GLU A 576 -22.67 36.03 23.36
C GLU A 576 -22.47 35.74 21.87
N ASP A 577 -21.30 36.07 21.33
CA ASP A 577 -20.95 35.77 19.95
C ASP A 577 -20.83 34.26 19.72
N ALA A 578 -20.30 33.49 20.68
CA ALA A 578 -20.28 32.02 20.62
C ALA A 578 -21.71 31.45 20.48
N LYS A 579 -22.66 31.93 21.28
CA LYS A 579 -24.08 31.53 21.16
C LYS A 579 -24.70 31.95 19.82
N LYS A 580 -24.32 33.13 19.33
CA LYS A 580 -24.78 33.60 18.02
C LYS A 580 -24.27 32.73 16.88
N ILE A 581 -23.00 32.30 16.96
CA ILE A 581 -22.42 31.37 15.99
C ILE A 581 -23.15 30.01 16.04
N ASP A 582 -23.52 29.51 17.24
CA ASP A 582 -24.30 28.25 17.38
C ASP A 582 -25.70 28.36 16.73
N GLU A 583 -26.35 29.51 16.82
CA GLU A 583 -27.66 29.77 16.13
C GLU A 583 -27.46 29.77 14.61
N LEU A 584 -26.46 30.49 14.11
CA LEU A 584 -26.16 30.59 12.69
C LEU A 584 -25.72 29.24 12.10
N ALA A 585 -24.97 28.45 12.85
CA ALA A 585 -24.58 27.09 12.46
C ALA A 585 -25.82 26.17 12.32
N LYS A 586 -26.79 26.23 13.26
CA LYS A 586 -28.02 25.46 13.17
C LYS A 586 -28.90 25.92 11.99
N ASP A 587 -28.95 27.24 11.71
CA ASP A 587 -29.64 27.73 10.53
C ASP A 587 -28.99 27.26 9.24
N TRP A 588 -27.65 27.31 9.19
CA TRP A 588 -26.88 26.81 8.07
C TRP A 588 -27.15 25.31 7.82
N GLU A 589 -27.13 24.45 8.90
CA GLU A 589 -27.46 23.03 8.79
C GLU A 589 -28.85 22.80 8.21
N LYS A 590 -29.81 23.58 8.67
CA LYS A 590 -31.21 23.49 8.20
C LYS A 590 -31.39 23.90 6.72
N ARG A 591 -30.65 24.95 6.30
CA ARG A 591 -30.72 25.45 4.92
C ARG A 591 -30.00 24.52 3.93
N THR A 592 -28.86 24.04 4.30
CA THR A 592 -27.96 23.31 3.39
C THR A 592 -28.17 21.80 3.44
N GLY A 593 -28.72 21.27 4.55
CA GLY A 593 -28.87 19.83 4.78
C GLY A 593 -27.63 19.12 5.31
N TYR A 594 -26.49 19.82 5.46
CA TYR A 594 -25.31 19.27 6.10
C TYR A 594 -25.45 19.20 7.62
N THR A 595 -24.53 18.52 8.27
CA THR A 595 -24.39 18.46 9.74
C THR A 595 -23.01 18.95 10.17
N LEU A 596 -22.93 19.63 11.31
CA LEU A 596 -21.71 20.17 11.88
C LEU A 596 -21.36 19.49 13.20
N ASP A 597 -20.14 18.97 13.29
CA ASP A 597 -19.53 18.64 14.57
C ASP A 597 -18.89 19.91 15.18
N ASN A 598 -18.90 20.07 16.49
CA ASN A 598 -18.24 21.16 17.19
C ASN A 598 -17.16 20.60 18.09
N ASP A 599 -15.91 20.81 17.69
CA ASP A 599 -14.74 20.35 18.40
C ASP A 599 -14.14 21.50 19.24
N PRO A 600 -14.17 21.45 20.57
CA PRO A 600 -13.52 22.44 21.43
C PRO A 600 -12.03 22.16 21.62
N PHE A 601 -11.22 23.24 21.62
CA PHE A 601 -9.78 23.23 21.79
C PHE A 601 -9.31 24.22 22.87
N LYS A 602 -8.07 24.05 23.34
CA LYS A 602 -7.42 24.88 24.36
C LYS A 602 -6.14 25.58 23.88
N ALA A 603 -5.46 25.07 22.89
CA ALA A 603 -4.29 25.70 22.31
C ALA A 603 -4.07 25.29 20.87
N ILE A 604 -3.47 26.19 20.07
CA ILE A 604 -2.98 25.89 18.73
C ILE A 604 -1.62 26.53 18.48
N PHE A 605 -0.72 25.75 17.92
CA PHE A 605 0.60 26.12 17.46
C PHE A 605 0.66 25.82 15.96
N GLN A 606 0.62 26.84 15.13
CA GLN A 606 0.40 26.72 13.70
C GLN A 606 1.47 27.40 12.89
N LYS A 607 2.11 26.68 11.99
CA LYS A 607 2.96 27.25 10.95
C LYS A 607 2.10 27.79 9.79
N ASP A 608 1.27 26.91 9.24
CA ASP A 608 0.37 27.13 8.11
C ASP A 608 -0.81 26.14 8.18
N VAL A 609 -1.74 26.19 7.23
CA VAL A 609 -2.94 25.33 7.18
C VAL A 609 -2.64 23.83 7.15
N ASN A 610 -1.47 23.43 6.68
CA ASN A 610 -1.05 22.03 6.55
C ASN A 610 -0.11 21.57 7.66
N ASN A 611 0.38 22.46 8.51
CA ASN A 611 1.36 22.18 9.56
C ASN A 611 0.94 22.87 10.85
N TYR A 612 0.30 22.14 11.76
CA TYR A 612 -0.13 22.65 13.07
C TYR A 612 -0.21 21.55 14.14
N LEU A 613 -0.14 21.99 15.39
CA LEU A 613 -0.43 21.23 16.60
C LEU A 613 -1.60 21.89 17.30
N ALA A 614 -2.64 21.14 17.67
CA ALA A 614 -3.79 21.67 18.41
C ALA A 614 -4.11 20.77 19.60
N VAL A 615 -4.36 21.38 20.75
CA VAL A 615 -4.71 20.69 22.00
C VAL A 615 -6.21 20.76 22.18
N THR A 616 -6.87 19.62 22.19
CA THR A 616 -8.32 19.51 22.42
C THR A 616 -8.70 19.83 23.87
N ALA A 617 -9.97 20.12 24.13
CA ALA A 617 -10.46 20.40 25.47
C ALA A 617 -10.30 19.22 26.43
N ASP A 618 -10.26 17.96 25.93
CA ASP A 618 -9.96 16.75 26.69
C ASP A 618 -8.44 16.45 26.78
N GLY A 619 -7.62 17.41 26.35
CA GLY A 619 -6.17 17.42 26.47
C GLY A 619 -5.40 16.61 25.44
N LYS A 620 -6.02 15.98 24.46
CA LYS A 620 -5.32 15.26 23.39
C LYS A 620 -4.66 16.22 22.41
N VAL A 621 -3.49 15.85 21.92
CA VAL A 621 -2.80 16.62 20.86
C VAL A 621 -3.19 16.08 19.50
N LYS A 622 -3.83 16.93 18.70
CA LYS A 622 -4.04 16.70 17.27
C LYS A 622 -2.89 17.38 16.50
N PHE A 623 -2.31 16.70 15.54
CA PHE A 623 -1.25 17.27 14.70
C PHE A 623 -1.50 16.96 13.22
N LYS A 624 -1.10 17.93 12.37
CA LYS A 624 -1.13 17.80 10.91
C LYS A 624 0.22 18.19 10.33
N GLY A 625 0.56 17.59 9.19
CA GLY A 625 1.80 17.87 8.47
C GLY A 625 2.94 16.90 8.76
N ALA A 626 4.15 17.27 8.33
CA ALA A 626 5.34 16.42 8.36
C ALA A 626 5.71 15.93 9.77
N ILE A 627 5.46 16.74 10.79
CA ILE A 627 5.73 16.43 12.21
C ILE A 627 4.85 15.28 12.70
N GLY A 628 3.60 15.20 12.25
CA GLY A 628 2.70 14.12 12.63
C GLY A 628 2.98 12.78 11.96
N LEU A 629 3.74 12.74 10.88
CA LEU A 629 4.04 11.51 10.13
C LEU A 629 5.02 10.58 10.85
N THR A 630 5.67 11.04 11.91
CA THR A 630 6.61 10.23 12.70
C THR A 630 5.91 9.20 13.60
N ASN A 631 4.59 9.29 13.75
CA ASN A 631 3.79 8.33 14.52
C ASN A 631 3.58 7.00 13.78
N GLY A 632 4.65 6.23 13.63
CA GLY A 632 4.62 4.83 13.28
C GLY A 632 4.78 4.47 11.80
N LEU A 633 4.60 5.41 10.84
CA LEU A 633 4.72 5.09 9.42
C LEU A 633 6.02 5.57 8.76
N LYS A 634 6.55 6.71 9.18
CA LYS A 634 7.76 7.32 8.61
C LYS A 634 8.76 7.67 9.70
N VAL A 635 9.40 6.68 10.29
CA VAL A 635 10.42 6.92 11.32
C VAL A 635 11.73 7.33 10.65
N SER A 636 11.86 8.60 10.30
CA SER A 636 13.11 9.21 9.83
C SER A 636 13.30 10.52 10.60
N LYS A 637 14.38 10.65 11.35
CA LYS A 637 14.64 11.75 12.30
C LYS A 637 13.49 11.94 13.31
N ALA A 638 12.92 10.84 13.80
CA ALA A 638 11.76 10.92 14.69
C ALA A 638 12.07 11.66 16.01
N VAL A 639 13.29 11.56 16.52
CA VAL A 639 13.76 12.30 17.69
C VAL A 639 13.57 13.80 17.54
N VAL A 640 13.77 14.36 16.35
CA VAL A 640 13.59 15.80 16.06
C VAL A 640 12.14 16.20 16.20
N SER A 641 11.22 15.45 15.58
CA SER A 641 9.79 15.73 15.66
C SER A 641 9.23 15.54 17.07
N ASN A 642 9.67 14.49 17.75
CA ASN A 642 9.24 14.21 19.13
C ASN A 642 9.76 15.28 20.09
N ALA A 643 11.02 15.69 19.98
CA ALA A 643 11.58 16.78 20.79
C ALA A 643 10.86 18.09 20.53
N PHE A 644 10.59 18.43 19.27
CA PHE A 644 9.84 19.62 18.90
C PHE A 644 8.43 19.63 19.53
N ILE A 645 7.66 18.55 19.37
CA ILE A 645 6.31 18.44 19.92
C ILE A 645 6.33 18.57 21.46
N ASN A 646 7.23 17.83 22.12
CA ASN A 646 7.35 17.85 23.58
C ASN A 646 7.74 19.24 24.10
N TYR A 647 8.63 19.96 23.39
CA TYR A 647 8.99 21.31 23.76
C TYR A 647 7.81 22.28 23.55
N VAL A 648 7.22 22.31 22.36
CA VAL A 648 6.15 23.27 22.01
C VAL A 648 4.90 23.07 22.86
N VAL A 649 4.48 21.82 23.12
CA VAL A 649 3.22 21.54 23.82
C VAL A 649 3.41 21.36 25.32
N ALA A 650 4.46 20.68 25.77
CA ALA A 650 4.66 20.30 27.17
C ALA A 650 5.77 21.08 27.90
N GLY A 651 6.52 21.95 27.22
CA GLY A 651 7.61 22.72 27.77
C GLY A 651 8.84 21.90 28.17
N LYS A 652 8.93 20.62 27.74
CA LYS A 652 10.11 19.78 28.00
C LYS A 652 11.28 20.28 27.14
N ASP A 653 12.45 20.52 27.76
CA ASP A 653 13.62 20.99 27.03
C ASP A 653 14.00 20.00 25.92
N TYR A 654 14.09 20.47 24.68
CA TYR A 654 14.35 19.62 23.51
C TYR A 654 15.79 19.11 23.48
N LYS A 655 16.76 19.82 24.10
CA LYS A 655 18.15 19.38 24.20
C LYS A 655 18.25 18.21 25.17
N ASP A 656 17.60 18.33 26.33
CA ASP A 656 17.51 17.26 27.32
C ASP A 656 16.81 16.03 26.71
N PHE A 657 15.69 16.24 26.02
CA PHE A 657 14.94 15.15 25.37
C PHE A 657 15.83 14.38 24.39
N ILE A 658 16.60 15.05 23.52
CA ILE A 658 17.49 14.40 22.54
C ILE A 658 18.67 13.71 23.25
N ASN A 659 19.24 14.34 24.29
CA ASN A 659 20.38 13.80 25.02
C ASN A 659 20.02 12.55 25.83
N GLU A 660 18.82 12.50 26.39
CA GLU A 660 18.31 11.39 27.19
C GLU A 660 17.71 10.26 26.36
N CYS A 661 17.39 10.51 25.08
CA CYS A 661 16.81 9.49 24.18
C CYS A 661 17.77 8.30 24.01
N ASP A 662 17.33 7.12 24.41
CA ASP A 662 18.06 5.84 24.35
C ASP A 662 17.62 4.92 23.20
N GLU A 663 16.66 5.34 22.39
CA GLU A 663 16.15 4.58 21.25
C GLU A 663 16.88 5.00 19.97
N LEU A 664 17.88 4.21 19.54
CA LEU A 664 18.70 4.47 18.35
C LEU A 664 17.87 4.69 17.07
N ARG A 665 16.73 3.99 16.91
CA ARG A 665 15.84 4.09 15.76
C ARG A 665 15.29 5.51 15.56
N GLN A 666 15.11 6.27 16.61
CA GLN A 666 14.60 7.65 16.51
C GLN A 666 15.57 8.59 15.79
N PHE A 667 16.86 8.25 15.77
CA PHE A 667 17.93 9.03 15.13
C PHE A 667 18.18 8.65 13.67
N GLN A 668 17.60 7.55 13.16
CA GLN A 668 17.81 7.12 11.78
C GLN A 668 17.33 8.16 10.77
N ILE A 669 18.09 8.32 9.69
CA ILE A 669 17.76 9.15 8.53
C ILE A 669 17.62 8.21 7.33
N ILE A 670 16.47 8.21 6.66
CA ILE A 670 16.27 7.34 5.50
C ILE A 670 16.55 8.13 4.22
N SER A 671 17.62 7.73 3.53
CA SER A 671 18.00 8.26 2.22
C SER A 671 17.46 7.35 1.12
N LYS A 672 16.70 7.92 0.18
CA LYS A 672 16.17 7.21 -0.99
C LYS A 672 16.64 7.87 -2.28
N THR A 673 17.14 7.06 -3.20
CA THR A 673 17.35 7.45 -4.59
C THR A 673 16.08 7.18 -5.38
N GLY A 674 15.46 8.25 -5.89
CA GLY A 674 14.20 8.16 -6.65
C GLY A 674 14.41 7.51 -8.02
N TRP A 675 13.31 7.10 -8.65
CA TRP A 675 13.28 6.43 -9.97
C TRP A 675 13.85 7.29 -11.12
N THR A 676 13.93 8.61 -10.94
CA THR A 676 14.53 9.53 -11.92
C THR A 676 16.05 9.44 -11.99
N PHE A 677 16.68 8.75 -11.04
CA PHE A 677 18.12 8.52 -10.99
C PHE A 677 18.41 7.04 -11.31
N ASP A 678 19.52 6.82 -12.01
CA ASP A 678 19.90 5.48 -12.45
C ASP A 678 20.61 4.69 -11.34
N ASP A 679 21.56 5.34 -10.64
CA ASP A 679 22.37 4.72 -9.61
C ASP A 679 22.44 5.54 -8.32
N THR A 680 22.86 4.85 -7.26
CA THR A 680 23.36 5.43 -6.01
C THR A 680 24.83 5.07 -5.89
N VAL A 681 25.67 6.05 -5.59
CA VAL A 681 27.10 5.89 -5.36
C VAL A 681 27.44 6.37 -3.96
N VAL A 682 28.26 5.63 -3.28
CA VAL A 682 28.83 6.00 -1.98
C VAL A 682 30.33 6.26 -2.17
N ARG A 683 30.79 7.37 -1.61
CA ARG A 683 32.21 7.74 -1.55
C ARG A 683 32.66 7.66 -0.10
N ASP A 684 33.76 6.96 0.16
CA ASP A 684 34.39 6.89 1.47
C ASP A 684 35.33 8.09 1.74
N VAL A 685 35.91 8.15 2.95
CA VAL A 685 36.86 9.21 3.35
C VAL A 685 38.14 9.23 2.53
N ASP A 686 38.54 8.12 1.91
CA ASP A 686 39.70 8.00 1.04
C ASP A 686 39.42 8.41 -0.41
N GLY A 687 38.14 8.72 -0.71
CA GLY A 687 37.66 9.11 -2.03
C GLY A 687 37.30 7.95 -2.95
N ASN A 688 37.29 6.70 -2.46
CA ASN A 688 36.90 5.56 -3.25
C ASN A 688 35.36 5.55 -3.43
N GLU A 689 34.94 5.30 -4.66
CA GLU A 689 33.52 5.23 -5.00
C GLU A 689 33.08 3.79 -5.28
N HIS A 690 31.94 3.42 -4.73
CA HIS A 690 31.31 2.15 -5.02
C HIS A 690 29.79 2.29 -5.17
N LYS A 691 29.19 1.38 -5.93
CA LYS A 691 27.74 1.33 -6.11
C LYS A 691 27.07 0.94 -4.79
N ALA A 692 25.99 1.64 -4.43
CA ALA A 692 25.21 1.35 -3.26
C ALA A 692 23.75 1.07 -3.64
N GLN A 693 23.00 0.50 -2.72
CA GLN A 693 21.56 0.29 -2.86
C GLN A 693 20.78 1.62 -2.87
N LYS A 694 19.55 1.58 -3.39
CA LYS A 694 18.72 2.82 -3.55
C LYS A 694 18.13 3.35 -2.25
N VAL A 695 17.94 2.52 -1.23
CA VAL A 695 17.44 2.90 0.09
C VAL A 695 18.49 2.62 1.13
N ASN A 696 18.95 3.64 1.85
CA ASN A 696 19.97 3.53 2.88
C ASN A 696 19.51 4.16 4.18
N ARG A 697 19.88 3.54 5.30
CA ARG A 697 19.75 4.09 6.65
C ARG A 697 21.06 4.79 7.02
N VAL A 698 20.93 6.06 7.36
CA VAL A 698 22.06 6.98 7.61
C VAL A 698 21.94 7.51 9.02
N PHE A 699 23.07 7.74 9.68
CA PHE A 699 23.17 8.35 11.01
C PHE A 699 24.20 9.47 11.02
N ALA A 700 23.85 10.61 11.60
CA ALA A 700 24.81 11.68 11.86
C ALA A 700 25.84 11.22 12.92
N ILE A 701 27.13 11.41 12.66
CA ILE A 701 28.22 10.98 13.52
C ILE A 701 29.20 12.12 13.81
N LYS A 702 29.87 12.03 14.97
CA LYS A 702 30.90 13.01 15.38
C LYS A 702 32.27 12.75 14.75
N ASP A 703 32.65 11.48 14.62
CA ASP A 703 33.93 11.06 14.11
C ASP A 703 33.94 10.95 12.58
N PRO A 704 34.67 11.80 11.85
CA PRO A 704 34.69 11.76 10.39
C PRO A 704 35.45 10.55 9.82
N SER A 705 36.19 9.78 10.63
CA SER A 705 37.10 8.72 10.13
C SER A 705 36.39 7.61 9.36
N ASN A 706 35.12 7.39 9.62
CA ASN A 706 34.29 6.40 8.94
C ASN A 706 33.10 7.05 8.20
N ALA A 707 33.17 8.37 7.96
CA ALA A 707 32.10 9.06 7.25
C ALA A 707 32.04 8.62 5.78
N VAL A 708 30.84 8.72 5.21
CA VAL A 708 30.60 8.46 3.80
C VAL A 708 29.79 9.58 3.18
N GLU A 709 29.86 9.71 1.86
CA GLU A 709 28.98 10.59 1.09
C GLU A 709 28.13 9.77 0.12
N ILE A 710 26.81 10.05 0.08
CA ILE A 710 25.88 9.40 -0.85
C ILE A 710 25.57 10.35 -2.01
N PHE A 711 25.72 9.86 -3.23
CA PHE A 711 25.36 10.58 -4.44
C PHE A 711 24.31 9.81 -5.24
N LYS A 712 23.35 10.56 -5.76
CA LYS A 712 22.35 10.07 -6.73
C LYS A 712 22.88 10.42 -8.12
N VAL A 713 23.01 9.42 -8.97
CA VAL A 713 23.61 9.57 -10.30
C VAL A 713 22.55 9.44 -11.37
N LYS A 714 22.44 10.46 -12.23
CA LYS A 714 21.71 10.42 -13.48
C LYS A 714 22.72 10.22 -14.60
N ARG A 715 22.59 9.14 -15.35
CA ARG A 715 23.39 8.92 -16.56
C ARG A 715 22.83 9.76 -17.69
N GLY A 716 23.71 10.21 -18.59
CA GLY A 716 23.27 10.90 -19.80
C GLY A 716 22.40 10.02 -20.70
N SER A 717 21.52 10.63 -21.44
CA SER A 717 20.71 9.93 -22.45
C SER A 717 21.62 9.24 -23.46
N ILE A 718 21.34 7.96 -23.74
CA ILE A 718 22.08 7.18 -24.74
C ILE A 718 21.31 7.29 -26.05
N MET A 719 21.93 7.87 -27.08
CA MET A 719 21.43 7.87 -28.45
C MET A 719 22.36 7.04 -29.32
N GLU A 720 21.79 6.14 -30.11
CA GLU A 720 22.54 5.42 -31.16
C GLU A 720 22.32 6.14 -32.50
N GLU A 721 23.36 6.79 -33.01
CA GLU A 721 23.41 7.32 -34.38
C GLU A 721 24.47 6.57 -35.19
N GLU A 722 24.06 5.94 -36.27
CA GLU A 722 24.92 5.25 -37.25
C GLU A 722 25.94 4.25 -36.63
N GLY A 723 25.51 3.52 -35.59
CA GLY A 723 26.37 2.53 -34.88
C GLY A 723 27.36 3.13 -33.89
N THR A 724 27.24 4.42 -33.60
CA THR A 724 28.01 5.10 -32.55
C THR A 724 27.11 5.46 -31.37
N THR A 725 27.47 5.04 -30.17
CA THR A 725 26.77 5.41 -28.94
C THR A 725 27.18 6.82 -28.51
N ILE A 726 26.23 7.75 -28.56
CA ILE A 726 26.41 9.13 -28.08
C ILE A 726 25.77 9.26 -26.70
N VAL A 727 26.54 9.68 -25.71
CA VAL A 727 26.05 9.99 -24.36
C VAL A 727 25.73 11.49 -24.30
N GLY A 728 24.48 11.83 -24.01
CA GLY A 728 24.05 13.22 -23.88
C GLY A 728 24.65 13.94 -22.67
N ASP A 729 24.70 15.27 -22.74
CA ASP A 729 25.24 16.15 -21.67
C ASP A 729 24.31 16.32 -20.46
N ASP A 730 23.21 15.56 -20.38
CA ASP A 730 22.22 15.60 -19.30
C ASP A 730 22.59 14.72 -18.08
N SER A 731 23.82 14.17 -18.04
CA SER A 731 24.34 13.46 -16.89
C SER A 731 24.65 14.41 -15.72
N TYR A 732 24.19 14.07 -14.53
CA TYR A 732 24.55 14.82 -13.32
C TYR A 732 24.51 13.96 -12.05
N THR A 733 25.23 14.43 -11.02
CA THR A 733 25.20 13.84 -9.69
C THR A 733 24.58 14.83 -8.70
N LYS A 734 23.85 14.31 -7.72
CA LYS A 734 23.22 15.10 -6.66
C LYS A 734 23.43 14.44 -5.31
N GLY A 735 24.01 15.15 -4.36
CA GLY A 735 24.11 14.70 -2.97
C GLY A 735 22.75 14.57 -2.27
N VAL A 736 22.75 14.00 -1.07
CA VAL A 736 21.56 13.91 -0.22
C VAL A 736 21.22 15.30 0.29
N PRO A 737 20.00 15.82 0.06
CA PRO A 737 19.60 17.14 0.57
C PRO A 737 19.60 17.16 2.11
N ASN A 738 20.10 18.23 2.72
CA ASN A 738 20.14 18.43 4.17
C ASN A 738 20.78 17.23 4.91
N ALA A 739 21.85 16.67 4.32
CA ALA A 739 22.65 15.63 4.97
C ALA A 739 23.40 16.23 6.17
N PRO A 740 23.71 15.42 7.20
CA PRO A 740 24.69 15.81 8.22
C PRO A 740 26.06 16.12 7.59
N GLU A 741 26.90 16.86 8.29
CA GLU A 741 28.27 17.11 7.85
C GLU A 741 29.06 15.80 7.73
N TYR A 742 28.93 14.94 8.74
CA TYR A 742 29.50 13.58 8.74
C TYR A 742 28.40 12.58 9.04
N TYR A 743 28.34 11.52 8.25
CA TYR A 743 27.38 10.44 8.45
C TYR A 743 27.93 9.11 7.97
N LEU A 744 27.38 8.03 8.52
CA LEU A 744 27.64 6.67 8.04
C LEU A 744 26.33 5.96 7.66
N ILE A 745 26.50 4.90 6.88
CA ILE A 745 25.40 4.01 6.50
C ILE A 745 25.42 2.79 7.42
N ASP A 746 24.25 2.46 8.00
CA ASP A 746 24.02 1.23 8.73
C ASP A 746 22.67 0.63 8.32
N ASN A 747 22.73 -0.36 7.43
CA ASN A 747 21.57 -1.03 6.84
C ASN A 747 21.17 -2.31 7.59
N ASP A 748 21.88 -2.68 8.65
CA ASP A 748 21.54 -3.81 9.52
C ASP A 748 20.30 -3.52 10.37
N THR A 749 19.74 -4.53 11.02
CA THR A 749 18.72 -4.33 12.05
C THR A 749 19.26 -3.40 13.13
N ILE A 750 18.44 -2.44 13.56
CA ILE A 750 18.82 -1.49 14.63
C ILE A 750 19.31 -2.25 15.88
N GLY A 751 20.52 -1.92 16.31
CA GLY A 751 21.20 -2.55 17.44
C GLY A 751 22.00 -3.81 17.10
N GLU A 752 21.99 -4.27 15.84
CA GLU A 752 22.83 -5.37 15.32
C GLU A 752 23.98 -4.86 14.44
N GLY A 753 23.91 -3.59 13.98
CA GLY A 753 24.90 -2.95 13.15
C GLY A 753 26.05 -2.30 13.93
N THR A 754 26.78 -1.42 13.25
CA THR A 754 28.01 -0.79 13.78
C THR A 754 27.76 0.50 14.54
N ILE A 755 26.57 1.11 14.36
CA ILE A 755 26.21 2.38 15.00
C ILE A 755 25.68 2.16 16.41
N THR A 756 26.11 3.01 17.33
CA THR A 756 25.69 3.04 18.73
C THR A 756 25.39 4.49 19.14
N LEU A 757 24.62 4.70 20.21
CA LEU A 757 24.17 6.02 20.65
C LEU A 757 25.31 7.00 20.97
N ASP A 758 26.44 6.49 21.46
CA ASP A 758 27.63 7.28 21.81
C ASP A 758 28.37 7.84 20.58
N LYS A 759 28.21 7.20 19.40
CA LYS A 759 28.80 7.66 18.15
C LYS A 759 28.02 8.78 17.47
N LEU A 760 26.74 8.96 17.87
CA LEU A 760 25.85 9.92 17.23
C LEU A 760 26.29 11.36 17.46
N ASP A 761 26.19 12.20 16.42
CA ASP A 761 26.20 13.64 16.55
C ASP A 761 24.82 14.13 16.96
N LYS A 762 24.56 14.19 18.27
CA LYS A 762 23.26 14.68 18.80
C LYS A 762 23.05 16.17 18.55
N ASP A 763 24.13 16.96 18.39
CA ASP A 763 24.03 18.40 18.10
C ASP A 763 23.42 18.66 16.73
N TYR A 764 23.67 17.80 15.72
CA TYR A 764 22.97 17.85 14.43
C TYR A 764 21.45 17.80 14.62
N TYR A 765 20.93 16.87 15.43
CA TYR A 765 19.48 16.73 15.66
C TYR A 765 18.90 17.88 16.49
N ILE A 766 19.67 18.41 17.44
CA ILE A 766 19.30 19.61 18.23
C ILE A 766 19.13 20.80 17.28
N ASN A 767 20.10 21.04 16.39
CA ASN A 767 20.05 22.13 15.41
C ASN A 767 18.84 21.98 14.47
N GLN A 768 18.48 20.75 14.08
CA GLN A 768 17.28 20.52 13.28
C GLN A 768 15.97 20.88 14.03
N VAL A 769 15.91 20.74 15.35
CA VAL A 769 14.77 21.25 16.15
C VAL A 769 14.76 22.77 16.16
N GLU A 770 15.90 23.41 16.35
CA GLU A 770 16.02 24.89 16.34
C GLU A 770 15.59 25.45 14.97
N ASP A 771 16.00 24.82 13.86
CA ASP A 771 15.57 25.18 12.50
C ASP A 771 14.04 25.07 12.34
N LEU A 772 13.43 24.01 12.88
CA LEU A 772 11.98 23.86 12.87
C LEU A 772 11.27 24.94 13.68
N LEU A 773 11.80 25.30 14.87
CA LEU A 773 11.25 26.35 15.71
C LEU A 773 11.29 27.70 15.01
N VAL A 774 12.41 28.03 14.37
CA VAL A 774 12.55 29.26 13.56
C VAL A 774 11.60 29.22 12.35
N MET A 775 11.50 28.08 11.66
CA MET A 775 10.62 27.91 10.50
C MET A 775 9.13 28.08 10.86
N TRP A 776 8.72 27.58 12.03
CA TRP A 776 7.33 27.63 12.47
C TRP A 776 6.93 28.97 13.08
N PHE A 777 7.82 29.58 13.88
CA PHE A 777 7.45 30.71 14.75
C PHE A 777 8.29 31.94 14.54
N GLY A 778 9.26 31.92 13.61
CA GLY A 778 10.15 33.03 13.35
C GLY A 778 11.33 33.12 14.32
N THR A 779 12.18 34.11 14.15
CA THR A 779 13.42 34.28 14.93
C THR A 779 13.18 34.58 16.42
N ASN A 780 12.00 35.07 16.78
CA ASN A 780 11.57 35.35 18.16
C ASN A 780 10.77 34.18 18.78
N TRP A 781 10.92 32.97 18.26
CA TRP A 781 10.17 31.78 18.69
C TRP A 781 10.24 31.49 20.20
N LYS A 782 11.41 31.77 20.83
CA LYS A 782 11.61 31.53 22.28
C LYS A 782 10.60 32.30 23.11
N GLU A 783 10.58 33.62 22.95
CA GLU A 783 9.67 34.52 23.66
C GLU A 783 8.20 34.10 23.43
N ARG A 784 7.87 33.77 22.18
CA ARG A 784 6.49 33.38 21.81
C ARG A 784 6.05 32.09 22.49
N ILE A 785 6.93 31.10 22.55
CA ILE A 785 6.63 29.81 23.19
C ILE A 785 6.63 29.95 24.72
N GLU A 786 7.58 30.68 25.32
CA GLU A 786 7.60 30.97 26.75
C GLU A 786 6.31 31.68 27.21
N ASN A 787 5.83 32.63 26.44
CA ASN A 787 4.56 33.30 26.68
C ASN A 787 3.37 32.31 26.59
N ALA A 788 3.38 31.45 25.58
CA ALA A 788 2.36 30.40 25.46
C ALA A 788 2.37 29.43 26.64
N HIS A 789 3.54 28.97 27.07
CA HIS A 789 3.67 28.09 28.24
C HIS A 789 3.17 28.76 29.54
N SER A 790 3.47 30.05 29.73
CA SER A 790 2.97 30.80 30.88
C SER A 790 1.43 30.86 30.90
N GLN A 791 0.80 31.03 29.72
CA GLN A 791 -0.67 30.98 29.59
C GLN A 791 -1.22 29.56 29.80
N MET A 792 -0.52 28.54 29.35
CA MET A 792 -0.92 27.13 29.55
C MET A 792 -0.85 26.67 31.00
N GLU A 793 -0.14 27.37 31.90
CA GLU A 793 -0.17 27.10 33.35
C GLU A 793 -1.56 27.29 33.96
N GLU A 794 -2.40 28.11 33.35
CA GLU A 794 -3.80 28.28 33.73
C GLU A 794 -4.68 27.07 33.33
N PHE A 795 -4.19 26.18 32.49
CA PHE A 795 -4.88 24.98 32.00
C PHE A 795 -4.08 23.70 32.30
N PRO A 796 -4.06 23.22 33.59
CA PRO A 796 -3.19 22.10 34.01
C PRO A 796 -3.48 20.77 33.29
N GLU A 797 -4.68 20.58 32.74
CA GLU A 797 -5.03 19.43 31.92
C GLU A 797 -4.19 19.31 30.64
N VAL A 798 -3.57 20.38 30.14
CA VAL A 798 -2.74 20.39 28.94
C VAL A 798 -1.32 19.85 29.20
N LYS A 799 -0.84 19.90 30.46
CA LYS A 799 0.52 19.47 30.84
C LYS A 799 0.74 17.95 30.90
N ASN A 800 -0.31 17.15 30.94
CA ASN A 800 -0.23 15.71 31.30
C ASN A 800 -0.32 14.74 30.11
N TYR A 801 -0.21 15.16 28.85
CA TYR A 801 -0.68 14.36 27.72
C TYR A 801 0.40 13.90 26.71
N ILE A 802 1.68 14.03 27.04
CA ILE A 802 2.76 13.48 26.22
C ILE A 802 3.56 12.49 27.07
N ASP A 803 2.96 11.31 27.29
CA ASP A 803 3.64 10.09 27.73
C ASP A 803 3.67 9.07 26.59
#